data_cd4eb480f8e0e66c747eaccf907c312e
#
_entry.id   cd4eb480f8e0e66c747eaccf907c312e
#
_cell.length_a   1.000
_cell.length_b   1.000
_cell.length_c   1.000
_cell.angle_alpha   90.00
_cell.angle_beta   90.00
_cell.angle_gamma   90.00
#
_symmetry.space_group_name_H-M   'P 1'
#
loop_
_entity.id
_entity.type
_entity.pdbx_description
1 polymer ?
#
loop_
_entity_poly.entity_id
_entity_poly.type
_entity_poly.pdbx_seq_one_letter_code
_entity_poly.pdbx_strand_id
1 'polypeptide(L)'
;MAYQHATHHHHLLPLTTVILLLLTTTTIADDAAVMSSFKASLTNPPSTWISSDFCSWDGINCDNSNRVTAINLASRSLTGKLPGTLNQLTQLKSLQLQKNSLSGDLPSLSNLTFLDNVFLDFNNFTSIPPNFFLGLINLQTFTISENQQLAPWSIPNDLTESTNLQQFIASGANINGVIPDIFGSFPSLQSLRLSYNDLTGSLPKSFGGSQIQNLWLNNQQNSGLSGNIDVLSSMTELSQVWLQANAFNGSLPDLSKCVNLFDLQLRDNQFTGIVPKSLMQLPDLQNITLRNNMLQGEFPVFGNKVNNVDVSLNSFCLPAPGPCDHQVSALLDIAGAIGYPISLAQSWKGNDACNGWSFVGCDSKKNVISVSLAKHEFSGTISPAFANLTSLTSITLSDNNLVGSIPDLLTSLPNLKKIDVSNNNLSGILPKFPNGVTFISDGNPLLDKVTPGGTNEPPGSGPSSSGSDGNKPSSSKKSSFPIGTIIGIVLGILVLVVILFFVVYKYCAKKKHQKLARDENPEIGKELMKTSAPGSTSNGYGGGFSELQSQSSGDHSEMHVFEGGNVVISIQVLRQVTNNFSEDNILGKGGFGVVYKGELHDGTKIAVKRMESGVMGTKGLKEFQAEIAVLTKVRHRHLVALLGYCINGNERLLVYEYMPQGTLSQHLFEWRDRNTSFLSWKQRVSIALDVARGVEYLHSLAQSSFIHRDLKPSNILLGDMRAKVADFGLVKNAPDGKYSVETKLAGTFGYLAPEYAATGRVTTKVDVYAFGVVLMELITGRKALDETMPEERSHLVTWFRRVLISKENMLKAIDQTLETEDEETLDSIIKVAELAGHCTTREPFQRPDMGHAVNVLGPLVEQWKPSGPEEDDGFGIDLQMSLPQALQRWQADEGTSRTFDLSFTHSSIPSKPSGFADSFDSMDCR
;
A
#
# COMPACT_ATOMS: atom_id res chain seq x y z
N MET A 1 -80.29 -34.05 56.73
CA MET A 1 -79.17 -34.83 57.21
C MET A 1 -77.98 -34.45 56.37
N ALA A 2 -77.28 -33.59 56.82
CA ALA A 2 -76.22 -33.58 57.79
C ALA A 2 -74.85 -33.93 57.20
N TYR A 3 -74.00 -32.93 57.27
CA TYR A 3 -72.58 -32.99 57.71
C TYR A 3 -71.49 -33.29 56.67
N GLN A 4 -70.66 -32.26 56.62
CA GLN A 4 -69.15 -32.24 56.60
C GLN A 4 -68.45 -32.66 55.33
N HIS A 5 -67.79 -31.61 54.67
CA HIS A 5 -66.34 -31.50 54.61
C HIS A 5 -65.98 -30.11 54.07
N ALA A 6 -65.80 -29.19 54.99
CA ALA A 6 -64.97 -27.99 54.78
C ALA A 6 -63.61 -28.29 55.48
N THR A 7 -62.55 -27.81 54.89
CA THR A 7 -61.22 -27.68 55.32
C THR A 7 -60.22 -28.46 54.48
N HIS A 8 -59.57 -27.75 53.52
CA HIS A 8 -58.17 -27.91 53.06
C HIS A 8 -57.83 -27.07 51.86
N HIS A 9 -58.16 -25.76 51.90
CA HIS A 9 -57.70 -24.84 50.81
C HIS A 9 -57.07 -23.51 51.31
N HIS A 10 -56.46 -23.45 52.49
CA HIS A 10 -55.92 -22.17 52.97
C HIS A 10 -54.41 -22.08 53.22
N HIS A 11 -53.58 -23.07 52.80
CA HIS A 11 -52.12 -22.98 53.09
C HIS A 11 -51.20 -23.08 51.85
N LEU A 12 -51.70 -23.05 50.58
CA LEU A 12 -50.87 -23.07 49.40
C LEU A 12 -50.68 -21.72 48.70
N LEU A 13 -51.45 -20.66 49.02
CA LEU A 13 -51.33 -19.36 48.41
C LEU A 13 -50.12 -18.49 48.85
N PRO A 14 -49.64 -18.52 50.12
CA PRO A 14 -48.48 -17.71 50.45
C PRO A 14 -47.14 -18.30 49.98
N LEU A 15 -47.03 -19.60 49.76
CA LEU A 15 -45.78 -20.23 49.36
C LEU A 15 -45.47 -20.00 47.82
N THR A 16 -46.51 -20.00 46.98
CA THR A 16 -46.37 -19.71 45.55
C THR A 16 -46.12 -18.24 45.28
N THR A 17 -46.66 -17.31 46.08
CA THR A 17 -46.36 -15.88 45.95
C THR A 17 -44.97 -15.53 46.44
N VAL A 18 -44.47 -16.22 47.49
CA VAL A 18 -43.07 -16.03 47.97
C VAL A 18 -42.07 -16.66 47.02
N ILE A 19 -42.39 -17.81 46.39
CA ILE A 19 -41.54 -18.43 45.35
C ILE A 19 -41.57 -17.60 44.07
N LEU A 20 -42.69 -17.00 43.67
CA LEU A 20 -42.78 -16.09 42.53
C LEU A 20 -42.08 -14.76 42.80
N LEU A 21 -42.06 -14.21 44.02
CA LEU A 21 -41.29 -13.06 44.43
C LEU A 21 -39.77 -13.36 44.57
N LEU A 22 -39.38 -14.61 44.87
CA LEU A 22 -38.00 -15.04 44.90
C LEU A 22 -37.43 -15.34 43.49
N LEU A 23 -38.30 -15.60 42.49
CA LEU A 23 -37.90 -15.79 41.09
C LEU A 23 -37.85 -14.47 40.30
N THR A 24 -38.30 -13.35 40.85
CA THR A 24 -38.17 -11.99 40.28
C THR A 24 -37.12 -11.12 40.91
N THR A 25 -36.17 -11.67 41.66
CA THR A 25 -34.92 -10.97 41.90
C THR A 25 -34.16 -11.07 40.59
N THR A 26 -34.50 -10.16 39.64
CA THR A 26 -33.54 -9.75 38.64
C THR A 26 -32.24 -9.43 39.40
N THR A 27 -31.21 -10.23 39.22
CA THR A 27 -29.87 -9.91 39.67
C THR A 27 -29.56 -8.56 39.07
N ILE A 28 -29.69 -7.49 39.83
CA ILE A 28 -29.16 -6.16 39.49
C ILE A 28 -27.68 -6.45 39.21
N ALA A 29 -27.25 -6.33 38.00
CA ALA A 29 -25.86 -6.54 37.66
C ALA A 29 -25.02 -5.64 38.54
N ASP A 30 -24.15 -6.23 39.31
CA ASP A 30 -23.28 -5.51 40.23
C ASP A 30 -22.09 -4.99 39.42
N ASP A 31 -22.16 -3.73 38.92
CA ASP A 31 -21.09 -3.09 38.16
C ASP A 31 -19.78 -3.14 38.94
N ALA A 32 -19.82 -3.16 40.32
CA ALA A 32 -18.62 -3.26 41.15
C ALA A 32 -17.86 -4.58 40.95
N ALA A 33 -18.57 -5.70 40.80
CA ALA A 33 -17.94 -6.98 40.50
C ALA A 33 -17.26 -6.98 39.14
N VAL A 34 -17.93 -6.40 38.11
CA VAL A 34 -17.37 -6.28 36.74
C VAL A 34 -16.14 -5.36 36.75
N MET A 35 -16.21 -4.20 37.39
CA MET A 35 -15.11 -3.24 37.49
C MET A 35 -13.92 -3.78 38.28
N SER A 36 -14.17 -4.55 39.36
CA SER A 36 -13.12 -5.28 40.08
C SER A 36 -12.44 -6.33 39.21
N SER A 37 -13.21 -7.08 38.44
CA SER A 37 -12.69 -8.04 37.42
C SER A 37 -11.90 -7.33 36.34
N PHE A 38 -12.38 -6.16 35.88
CA PHE A 38 -11.69 -5.36 34.88
C PHE A 38 -10.33 -4.89 35.39
N LYS A 39 -10.27 -4.31 36.59
CA LYS A 39 -9.00 -3.92 37.23
C LYS A 39 -8.05 -5.11 37.35
N ALA A 40 -8.55 -6.27 37.80
CA ALA A 40 -7.73 -7.47 38.00
C ALA A 40 -7.23 -8.09 36.67
N SER A 41 -7.93 -7.88 35.59
CA SER A 41 -7.55 -8.39 34.26
C SER A 41 -6.47 -7.55 33.56
N LEU A 42 -6.23 -6.32 34.03
CA LEU A 42 -5.15 -5.47 33.57
C LEU A 42 -3.84 -5.83 34.29
N THR A 43 -2.75 -5.97 33.54
CA THR A 43 -1.41 -6.23 34.10
C THR A 43 -0.87 -4.98 34.81
N ASN A 44 -1.19 -3.80 34.28
CA ASN A 44 -0.77 -2.49 34.79
C ASN A 44 -1.99 -1.55 34.89
N PRO A 45 -2.92 -1.80 35.81
CA PRO A 45 -4.08 -0.90 35.99
C PRO A 45 -3.62 0.51 36.35
N PRO A 46 -4.41 1.55 36.05
CA PRO A 46 -4.06 2.93 36.38
C PRO A 46 -3.75 3.08 37.88
N SER A 47 -2.65 3.72 38.24
CA SER A 47 -2.21 3.91 39.63
C SER A 47 -3.21 4.71 40.45
N THR A 48 -4.10 5.46 39.82
CA THR A 48 -5.19 6.24 40.45
C THR A 48 -6.38 5.37 40.89
N TRP A 49 -6.47 4.11 40.48
CA TRP A 49 -7.56 3.20 40.84
C TRP A 49 -7.37 2.59 42.23
N ILE A 50 -7.26 3.44 43.24
CA ILE A 50 -7.00 3.04 44.66
C ILE A 50 -8.31 2.88 45.41
N SER A 51 -9.29 3.77 45.16
CA SER A 51 -10.57 3.82 45.84
C SER A 51 -11.36 2.51 45.66
N SER A 52 -12.13 2.14 46.68
CA SER A 52 -13.17 1.09 46.56
C SER A 52 -14.37 1.54 45.74
N ASP A 53 -14.57 2.84 45.59
CA ASP A 53 -15.57 3.44 44.70
C ASP A 53 -15.00 3.54 43.30
N PHE A 54 -15.44 2.65 42.41
CA PHE A 54 -15.02 2.60 40.98
C PHE A 54 -15.51 3.81 40.22
N CYS A 55 -16.58 4.49 40.62
CA CYS A 55 -17.06 5.72 39.98
C CYS A 55 -16.11 6.92 40.18
N SER A 56 -15.22 6.83 41.15
CA SER A 56 -14.14 7.79 41.38
C SER A 56 -12.86 7.49 40.60
N TRP A 57 -12.81 6.35 39.87
CA TRP A 57 -11.62 5.95 39.13
C TRP A 57 -11.43 6.81 37.88
N ASP A 58 -10.21 7.23 37.66
CA ASP A 58 -9.87 8.02 36.49
C ASP A 58 -10.20 7.28 35.19
N GLY A 59 -10.99 7.92 34.30
CA GLY A 59 -11.47 7.37 33.05
C GLY A 59 -12.78 6.58 33.16
N ILE A 60 -13.40 6.48 34.35
CA ILE A 60 -14.70 5.84 34.56
C ILE A 60 -15.75 6.91 34.84
N ASN A 61 -16.87 6.86 34.15
CA ASN A 61 -18.02 7.73 34.41
C ASN A 61 -19.23 6.87 34.77
N CYS A 62 -19.96 7.33 35.82
CA CYS A 62 -21.18 6.69 36.26
C CYS A 62 -22.38 7.65 36.18
N ASP A 63 -23.58 7.08 36.19
CA ASP A 63 -24.82 7.85 36.41
C ASP A 63 -25.11 8.09 37.92
N ASN A 64 -26.23 8.75 38.19
CA ASN A 64 -26.66 9.05 39.58
C ASN A 64 -26.99 7.79 40.40
N SER A 65 -27.08 6.62 39.78
CA SER A 65 -27.34 5.34 40.42
C SER A 65 -26.09 4.48 40.57
N ASN A 66 -24.90 5.10 40.40
CA ASN A 66 -23.58 4.46 40.40
C ASN A 66 -23.44 3.30 39.37
N ARG A 67 -24.11 3.42 38.23
CA ARG A 67 -23.97 2.50 37.09
C ARG A 67 -22.96 3.08 36.12
N VAL A 68 -22.03 2.28 35.60
CA VAL A 68 -21.01 2.69 34.66
C VAL A 68 -21.65 3.05 33.32
N THR A 69 -21.45 4.30 32.90
CA THR A 69 -21.95 4.81 31.60
C THR A 69 -20.84 5.03 30.57
N ALA A 70 -19.60 5.24 31.01
CA ALA A 70 -18.49 5.34 30.09
C ALA A 70 -17.18 4.83 30.71
N ILE A 71 -16.37 4.19 29.86
CA ILE A 71 -14.99 3.78 30.16
C ILE A 71 -14.10 4.46 29.11
N ASN A 72 -13.28 5.43 29.54
CA ASN A 72 -12.33 6.14 28.69
C ASN A 72 -10.90 5.94 29.18
N LEU A 73 -10.23 4.96 28.60
CA LEU A 73 -8.85 4.58 28.92
C LEU A 73 -7.95 4.64 27.68
N ALA A 74 -8.27 5.53 26.74
CA ALA A 74 -7.49 5.71 25.53
C ALA A 74 -6.05 6.19 25.82
N SER A 75 -5.07 5.63 25.10
CA SER A 75 -3.66 6.07 25.13
C SER A 75 -3.01 6.04 26.53
N ARG A 76 -3.28 4.98 27.31
CA ARG A 76 -2.74 4.81 28.67
C ARG A 76 -1.69 3.72 28.79
N SER A 77 -1.21 3.19 27.67
CA SER A 77 -0.24 2.09 27.63
C SER A 77 -0.66 0.86 28.46
N LEU A 78 -1.96 0.61 28.55
CA LEU A 78 -2.50 -0.51 29.31
C LEU A 78 -2.16 -1.83 28.65
N THR A 79 -1.84 -2.83 29.48
CA THR A 79 -1.61 -4.22 29.08
C THR A 79 -2.54 -5.15 29.87
N GLY A 80 -2.79 -6.34 29.35
CA GLY A 80 -3.70 -7.31 29.96
C GLY A 80 -4.83 -7.67 29.02
N LYS A 81 -5.95 -8.15 29.57
CA LYS A 81 -7.12 -8.61 28.83
C LYS A 81 -8.38 -7.88 29.29
N LEU A 82 -9.42 -7.92 28.48
CA LEU A 82 -10.74 -7.46 28.90
C LEU A 82 -11.49 -8.60 29.64
N PRO A 83 -12.26 -8.30 30.68
CA PRO A 83 -13.01 -9.32 31.40
C PRO A 83 -14.19 -9.82 30.56
N GLY A 84 -14.47 -11.13 30.61
CA GLY A 84 -15.58 -11.75 29.90
C GLY A 84 -16.98 -11.27 30.33
N THR A 85 -17.06 -10.57 31.46
CA THR A 85 -18.31 -10.04 32.04
C THR A 85 -18.63 -8.61 31.62
N LEU A 86 -17.88 -8.02 30.68
CA LEU A 86 -18.04 -6.61 30.31
C LEU A 86 -19.46 -6.27 29.81
N ASN A 87 -20.14 -7.22 29.19
CA ASN A 87 -21.53 -7.05 28.74
C ASN A 87 -22.57 -6.96 29.87
N GLN A 88 -22.16 -7.11 31.13
CA GLN A 88 -23.04 -6.90 32.28
C GLN A 88 -23.15 -5.42 32.68
N LEU A 89 -22.31 -4.52 32.14
CA LEU A 89 -22.39 -3.08 32.29
C LEU A 89 -23.55 -2.52 31.46
N THR A 90 -24.77 -2.84 31.80
CA THR A 90 -25.97 -2.60 30.95
C THR A 90 -26.28 -1.12 30.71
N GLN A 91 -25.68 -0.18 31.45
CA GLN A 91 -25.82 1.26 31.25
C GLN A 91 -24.65 1.88 30.45
N LEU A 92 -23.71 1.03 29.98
CA LEU A 92 -22.55 1.50 29.23
C LEU A 92 -22.96 2.10 27.88
N LYS A 93 -22.54 3.34 27.63
CA LYS A 93 -22.77 4.11 26.40
C LYS A 93 -21.49 4.24 25.57
N SER A 94 -20.34 4.37 26.25
CA SER A 94 -19.09 4.60 25.54
C SER A 94 -17.96 3.74 26.10
N LEU A 95 -17.25 3.03 25.18
CA LEU A 95 -16.09 2.22 25.49
C LEU A 95 -14.91 2.70 24.64
N GLN A 96 -13.95 3.39 25.27
CA GLN A 96 -12.79 3.97 24.59
C GLN A 96 -11.50 3.36 25.15
N LEU A 97 -10.93 2.39 24.40
CA LEU A 97 -9.73 1.63 24.78
C LEU A 97 -8.61 1.76 23.74
N GLN A 98 -8.77 2.64 22.75
CA GLN A 98 -7.84 2.76 21.64
C GLN A 98 -6.44 3.20 22.10
N LYS A 99 -5.41 2.76 21.33
CA LYS A 99 -3.99 3.07 21.56
C LYS A 99 -3.48 2.58 22.90
N ASN A 100 -3.67 1.28 23.16
CA ASN A 100 -3.12 0.54 24.28
C ASN A 100 -2.39 -0.72 23.78
N SER A 101 -2.01 -1.60 24.68
CA SER A 101 -1.44 -2.92 24.37
C SER A 101 -2.31 -4.04 24.97
N LEU A 102 -3.63 -3.83 24.97
CA LEU A 102 -4.59 -4.84 25.43
C LEU A 102 -4.59 -6.03 24.45
N SER A 103 -4.72 -7.24 24.97
CA SER A 103 -4.54 -8.48 24.21
C SER A 103 -5.60 -9.52 24.56
N GLY A 104 -5.53 -10.67 23.89
CA GLY A 104 -6.48 -11.76 24.06
C GLY A 104 -7.78 -11.53 23.30
N ASP A 105 -8.74 -12.42 23.51
CA ASP A 105 -10.02 -12.38 22.82
C ASP A 105 -10.88 -11.22 23.32
N LEU A 106 -11.57 -10.55 22.41
CA LEU A 106 -12.58 -9.56 22.79
C LEU A 106 -13.71 -10.25 23.55
N PRO A 107 -14.19 -9.67 24.66
CA PRO A 107 -15.41 -10.14 25.30
C PRO A 107 -16.64 -9.85 24.41
N SER A 108 -17.70 -10.59 24.59
CA SER A 108 -18.98 -10.24 23.97
C SER A 108 -19.47 -8.90 24.52
N LEU A 109 -19.92 -8.02 23.63
CA LEU A 109 -20.64 -6.79 23.98
C LEU A 109 -22.15 -6.93 23.72
N SER A 110 -22.63 -8.13 23.41
CA SER A 110 -24.02 -8.38 23.04
C SER A 110 -25.00 -7.85 24.11
N ASN A 111 -26.12 -7.32 23.62
CA ASN A 111 -27.22 -6.74 24.45
C ASN A 111 -26.87 -5.49 25.28
N LEU A 112 -25.72 -4.84 25.03
CA LEU A 112 -25.47 -3.51 25.55
C LEU A 112 -26.28 -2.44 24.74
N THR A 113 -27.57 -2.42 24.97
CA THR A 113 -28.53 -1.65 24.15
C THR A 113 -28.30 -0.13 24.20
N PHE A 114 -27.60 0.40 25.20
CA PHE A 114 -27.27 1.83 25.32
C PHE A 114 -25.91 2.17 24.72
N LEU A 115 -25.13 1.16 24.26
CA LEU A 115 -23.78 1.40 23.75
C LEU A 115 -23.85 2.09 22.39
N ASP A 116 -23.31 3.31 22.32
CA ASP A 116 -23.29 4.16 21.15
C ASP A 116 -21.90 4.26 20.50
N ASN A 117 -20.82 4.19 21.31
CA ASN A 117 -19.47 4.37 20.84
C ASN A 117 -18.50 3.30 21.35
N VAL A 118 -17.78 2.64 20.42
CA VAL A 118 -16.77 1.61 20.71
C VAL A 118 -15.50 1.92 19.93
N PHE A 119 -14.41 2.26 20.64
CA PHE A 119 -13.10 2.54 20.07
C PHE A 119 -12.07 1.55 20.60
N LEU A 120 -11.60 0.63 19.75
CA LEU A 120 -10.68 -0.46 20.08
C LEU A 120 -9.38 -0.40 19.24
N ASP A 121 -9.17 0.63 18.45
CA ASP A 121 -8.04 0.74 17.52
C ASP A 121 -6.69 0.64 18.23
N PHE A 122 -5.67 0.15 17.51
CA PHE A 122 -4.29 0.09 17.98
C PHE A 122 -4.16 -0.66 19.31
N ASN A 123 -4.55 -1.93 19.29
CA ASN A 123 -4.37 -2.89 20.38
C ASN A 123 -3.85 -4.22 19.82
N ASN A 124 -3.76 -5.25 20.65
CA ASN A 124 -3.29 -6.58 20.29
C ASN A 124 -4.37 -7.66 20.51
N PHE A 125 -5.64 -7.33 20.25
CA PHE A 125 -6.73 -8.29 20.36
C PHE A 125 -6.55 -9.45 19.38
N THR A 126 -6.98 -10.68 19.79
CA THR A 126 -6.73 -11.90 19.03
C THR A 126 -7.95 -12.43 18.31
N SER A 127 -9.17 -12.17 18.78
CA SER A 127 -10.39 -12.61 18.12
C SER A 127 -11.60 -11.73 18.46
N ILE A 128 -12.61 -11.76 17.59
CA ILE A 128 -13.94 -11.17 17.80
C ILE A 128 -14.90 -12.34 18.01
N PRO A 129 -15.65 -12.40 19.12
CA PRO A 129 -16.55 -13.52 19.37
C PRO A 129 -17.77 -13.49 18.42
N PRO A 130 -18.39 -14.64 18.17
CA PRO A 130 -19.66 -14.71 17.45
C PRO A 130 -20.75 -13.87 18.15
N ASN A 131 -21.65 -13.29 17.38
CA ASN A 131 -22.74 -12.42 17.86
C ASN A 131 -22.24 -11.19 18.65
N PHE A 132 -21.08 -10.66 18.27
CA PHE A 132 -20.48 -9.50 18.93
C PHE A 132 -21.38 -8.26 18.85
N PHE A 133 -22.07 -8.05 17.71
CA PHE A 133 -22.94 -6.90 17.47
C PHE A 133 -24.41 -7.13 17.87
N LEU A 134 -24.76 -8.34 18.30
CA LEU A 134 -26.15 -8.70 18.63
C LEU A 134 -26.70 -7.79 19.74
N GLY A 135 -27.83 -7.11 19.50
CA GLY A 135 -28.49 -6.22 20.46
C GLY A 135 -27.83 -4.85 20.63
N LEU A 136 -26.81 -4.48 19.82
CA LEU A 136 -26.19 -3.14 19.85
C LEU A 136 -27.01 -2.12 19.03
N ILE A 137 -28.29 -1.96 19.32
CA ILE A 137 -29.26 -1.22 18.52
C ILE A 137 -28.98 0.30 18.43
N ASN A 138 -28.25 0.87 19.39
CA ASN A 138 -27.92 2.30 19.43
C ASN A 138 -26.48 2.59 18.97
N LEU A 139 -25.73 1.58 18.50
CA LEU A 139 -24.35 1.75 18.08
C LEU A 139 -24.25 2.74 16.92
N GLN A 140 -23.48 3.80 17.11
CA GLN A 140 -23.22 4.85 16.12
C GLN A 140 -21.80 4.77 15.57
N THR A 141 -20.82 4.46 16.43
CA THR A 141 -19.41 4.39 16.04
C THR A 141 -18.78 3.09 16.52
N PHE A 142 -18.21 2.35 15.58
CA PHE A 142 -17.38 1.19 15.88
C PHE A 142 -16.03 1.32 15.17
N THR A 143 -14.94 1.27 15.94
CA THR A 143 -13.58 1.30 15.40
C THR A 143 -12.70 0.22 16.01
N ILE A 144 -11.97 -0.53 15.16
CA ILE A 144 -11.09 -1.63 15.57
C ILE A 144 -9.81 -1.71 14.72
N SER A 145 -9.46 -0.61 14.06
CA SER A 145 -8.31 -0.57 13.15
C SER A 145 -6.99 -0.95 13.84
N GLU A 146 -6.05 -1.50 13.04
CA GLU A 146 -4.69 -1.78 13.49
C GLU A 146 -4.61 -2.72 14.71
N ASN A 147 -5.46 -3.73 14.74
CA ASN A 147 -5.36 -4.88 15.63
C ASN A 147 -4.77 -6.07 14.86
N GLN A 148 -3.46 -6.05 14.66
CA GLN A 148 -2.76 -6.97 13.75
C GLN A 148 -2.71 -8.43 14.22
N GLN A 149 -3.07 -8.69 15.49
CA GLN A 149 -3.13 -10.05 16.05
C GLN A 149 -4.51 -10.70 15.89
N LEU A 150 -5.51 -9.97 15.38
CA LEU A 150 -6.82 -10.53 15.13
C LEU A 150 -6.73 -11.73 14.17
N ALA A 151 -7.33 -12.83 14.54
CA ALA A 151 -7.60 -13.93 13.63
C ALA A 151 -8.49 -13.44 12.46
N PRO A 152 -8.37 -14.03 11.27
CA PRO A 152 -9.23 -13.65 10.14
C PRO A 152 -10.72 -13.75 10.51
N TRP A 153 -11.48 -12.69 10.21
CA TRP A 153 -12.91 -12.61 10.48
C TRP A 153 -13.64 -11.92 9.32
N SER A 154 -14.93 -12.17 9.18
CA SER A 154 -15.78 -11.53 8.17
C SER A 154 -16.81 -10.63 8.83
N ILE A 155 -17.28 -9.60 8.13
CA ILE A 155 -18.34 -8.71 8.62
C ILE A 155 -19.61 -9.54 8.85
N PRO A 156 -20.10 -9.64 10.10
CA PRO A 156 -21.20 -10.52 10.42
C PRO A 156 -22.56 -9.86 10.15
N ASN A 157 -23.59 -10.69 9.92
CA ASN A 157 -24.93 -10.18 9.62
C ASN A 157 -25.64 -9.58 10.83
N ASP A 158 -25.29 -9.95 12.07
CA ASP A 158 -25.84 -9.33 13.28
C ASP A 158 -25.51 -7.83 13.40
N LEU A 159 -24.52 -7.32 12.66
CA LEU A 159 -24.27 -5.89 12.52
C LEU A 159 -25.54 -5.13 12.03
N THR A 160 -26.46 -5.77 11.27
CA THR A 160 -27.69 -5.12 10.76
C THR A 160 -28.64 -4.64 11.87
N GLU A 161 -28.48 -5.10 13.10
CA GLU A 161 -29.25 -4.60 14.25
C GLU A 161 -28.84 -3.18 14.66
N SER A 162 -27.61 -2.76 14.31
CA SER A 162 -27.06 -1.43 14.59
C SER A 162 -27.52 -0.38 13.57
N THR A 163 -28.82 -0.16 13.46
CA THR A 163 -29.43 0.73 12.43
C THR A 163 -29.03 2.20 12.56
N ASN A 164 -28.51 2.62 13.71
CA ASN A 164 -28.00 3.97 13.97
C ASN A 164 -26.53 4.16 13.58
N LEU A 165 -25.88 3.15 12.97
CA LEU A 165 -24.46 3.16 12.67
C LEU A 165 -24.12 4.29 11.70
N GLN A 166 -23.19 5.15 12.11
CA GLN A 166 -22.67 6.29 11.34
C GLN A 166 -21.25 6.03 10.84
N GLN A 167 -20.45 5.32 11.64
CA GLN A 167 -19.06 5.04 11.33
C GLN A 167 -18.70 3.58 11.63
N PHE A 168 -18.23 2.88 10.60
CA PHE A 168 -17.64 1.54 10.72
C PHE A 168 -16.21 1.58 10.18
N ILE A 169 -15.24 1.54 11.09
CA ILE A 169 -13.82 1.76 10.78
C ILE A 169 -13.01 0.56 11.28
N ALA A 170 -12.53 -0.25 10.36
CA ALA A 170 -11.79 -1.48 10.65
C ALA A 170 -10.66 -1.70 9.63
N SER A 171 -9.81 -0.65 9.45
CA SER A 171 -8.67 -0.74 8.56
C SER A 171 -7.53 -1.53 9.19
N GLY A 172 -6.90 -2.47 8.46
CA GLY A 172 -5.83 -3.31 9.02
C GLY A 172 -6.30 -4.19 10.20
N ALA A 173 -7.54 -4.69 10.14
CA ALA A 173 -8.17 -5.48 11.19
C ALA A 173 -8.36 -6.96 10.80
N ASN A 174 -7.63 -7.45 9.77
CA ASN A 174 -7.65 -8.81 9.26
C ASN A 174 -9.05 -9.31 8.84
N ILE A 175 -9.89 -8.40 8.29
CA ILE A 175 -11.18 -8.77 7.71
C ILE A 175 -10.93 -9.49 6.39
N ASN A 176 -11.60 -10.62 6.19
CA ASN A 176 -11.49 -11.43 4.98
C ASN A 176 -12.86 -11.71 4.33
N GLY A 177 -12.80 -12.22 3.09
CA GLY A 177 -13.97 -12.61 2.32
C GLY A 177 -14.68 -11.45 1.63
N VAL A 178 -15.94 -11.64 1.30
CA VAL A 178 -16.72 -10.64 0.56
C VAL A 178 -17.35 -9.61 1.50
N ILE A 179 -17.51 -8.38 1.02
CA ILE A 179 -18.32 -7.38 1.71
C ILE A 179 -19.79 -7.82 1.59
N PRO A 180 -20.50 -8.08 2.70
CA PRO A 180 -21.88 -8.56 2.64
C PRO A 180 -22.83 -7.49 2.10
N ASP A 181 -23.91 -7.92 1.43
CA ASP A 181 -24.90 -7.02 0.85
C ASP A 181 -25.94 -6.55 1.87
N ILE A 182 -25.50 -5.90 2.96
CA ILE A 182 -26.28 -5.48 4.12
C ILE A 182 -26.36 -3.97 4.31
N PHE A 183 -25.64 -3.18 3.49
CA PHE A 183 -25.44 -1.74 3.75
C PHE A 183 -26.68 -0.89 3.53
N GLY A 184 -27.72 -1.41 2.90
CA GLY A 184 -29.05 -0.80 2.89
C GLY A 184 -29.75 -0.73 4.26
N SER A 185 -29.27 -1.48 5.25
CA SER A 185 -29.80 -1.47 6.62
C SER A 185 -29.28 -0.30 7.48
N PHE A 186 -28.34 0.51 6.95
CA PHE A 186 -27.68 1.59 7.71
C PHE A 186 -27.99 2.97 7.11
N PRO A 187 -29.18 3.53 7.37
CA PRO A 187 -29.59 4.81 6.75
C PRO A 187 -28.75 6.02 7.18
N SER A 188 -27.96 5.89 8.24
CA SER A 188 -27.12 6.96 8.80
C SER A 188 -25.61 6.75 8.57
N LEU A 189 -25.20 5.70 7.85
CA LEU A 189 -23.79 5.37 7.68
C LEU A 189 -23.10 6.35 6.75
N GLN A 190 -22.17 7.14 7.29
CA GLN A 190 -21.41 8.16 6.57
C GLN A 190 -19.97 7.72 6.27
N SER A 191 -19.38 6.88 7.12
CA SER A 191 -17.99 6.49 6.95
C SER A 191 -17.81 4.97 7.03
N LEU A 192 -17.38 4.37 5.93
CA LEU A 192 -17.02 2.97 5.82
C LEU A 192 -15.53 2.88 5.42
N ARG A 193 -14.67 2.47 6.38
CA ARG A 193 -13.22 2.40 6.16
C ARG A 193 -12.72 1.00 6.48
N LEU A 194 -12.38 0.25 5.44
CA LEU A 194 -11.96 -1.15 5.49
C LEU A 194 -10.64 -1.38 4.72
N SER A 195 -9.81 -0.34 4.62
CA SER A 195 -8.52 -0.41 3.93
C SER A 195 -7.58 -1.44 4.58
N TYR A 196 -6.62 -1.98 3.81
CA TYR A 196 -5.57 -2.87 4.34
C TYR A 196 -6.10 -4.15 5.00
N ASN A 197 -7.11 -4.78 4.41
CA ASN A 197 -7.67 -6.07 4.81
C ASN A 197 -7.47 -7.13 3.71
N ASP A 198 -8.15 -8.27 3.79
CA ASP A 198 -8.14 -9.33 2.77
C ASP A 198 -9.54 -9.53 2.16
N LEU A 199 -10.19 -8.42 1.83
CA LEU A 199 -11.51 -8.39 1.22
C LEU A 199 -11.41 -8.79 -0.26
N THR A 200 -12.40 -9.55 -0.73
CA THR A 200 -12.51 -10.07 -2.09
C THR A 200 -13.90 -9.85 -2.68
N GLY A 201 -14.07 -10.14 -3.97
CA GLY A 201 -15.35 -9.99 -4.65
C GLY A 201 -15.65 -8.56 -5.10
N SER A 202 -16.91 -8.27 -5.41
CA SER A 202 -17.37 -6.99 -5.95
C SER A 202 -18.01 -6.09 -4.88
N LEU A 203 -18.19 -4.82 -5.20
CA LEU A 203 -18.95 -3.90 -4.35
C LEU A 203 -20.40 -4.36 -4.20
N PRO A 204 -20.98 -4.32 -2.98
CA PRO A 204 -22.37 -4.68 -2.74
C PRO A 204 -23.35 -3.75 -3.48
N LYS A 205 -24.45 -4.29 -3.97
CA LYS A 205 -25.51 -3.49 -4.59
C LYS A 205 -26.20 -2.56 -3.60
N SER A 206 -26.25 -2.94 -2.33
CA SER A 206 -26.80 -2.14 -1.23
C SER A 206 -26.04 -0.85 -0.92
N PHE A 207 -24.87 -0.62 -1.53
CA PHE A 207 -24.20 0.69 -1.51
C PHE A 207 -25.01 1.74 -2.28
N GLY A 208 -25.79 1.32 -3.29
CA GLY A 208 -26.58 2.24 -4.10
C GLY A 208 -27.61 2.99 -3.24
N GLY A 209 -27.58 4.33 -3.31
CA GLY A 209 -28.47 5.20 -2.55
C GLY A 209 -28.14 5.32 -1.06
N SER A 210 -27.01 4.78 -0.59
CA SER A 210 -26.56 4.94 0.80
C SER A 210 -26.09 6.38 1.08
N GLN A 211 -26.00 6.71 2.38
CA GLN A 211 -25.50 8.02 2.85
C GLN A 211 -23.98 8.06 3.03
N ILE A 212 -23.25 7.06 2.50
CA ILE A 212 -21.80 6.96 2.64
C ILE A 212 -21.13 8.16 1.94
N GLN A 213 -20.37 8.92 2.71
CA GLN A 213 -19.54 10.02 2.26
C GLN A 213 -18.08 9.59 2.07
N ASN A 214 -17.58 8.79 3.00
CA ASN A 214 -16.20 8.31 2.98
C ASN A 214 -16.17 6.80 2.78
N LEU A 215 -15.77 6.37 1.58
CA LEU A 215 -15.65 4.96 1.19
C LEU A 215 -14.18 4.62 0.97
N TRP A 216 -13.54 4.00 1.97
CA TRP A 216 -12.12 3.61 1.90
C TRP A 216 -11.98 2.10 1.92
N LEU A 217 -11.70 1.50 0.75
CA LEU A 217 -11.56 0.06 0.54
C LEU A 217 -10.21 -0.29 -0.11
N ASN A 218 -9.28 0.64 -0.08
CA ASN A 218 -8.00 0.54 -0.76
C ASN A 218 -7.05 -0.48 -0.12
N ASN A 219 -6.07 -0.93 -0.90
CA ASN A 219 -4.96 -1.77 -0.43
C ASN A 219 -5.44 -3.09 0.21
N GLN A 220 -6.33 -3.80 -0.47
CA GLN A 220 -6.66 -5.16 -0.04
C GLN A 220 -5.52 -6.12 -0.36
N GLN A 221 -5.36 -7.17 0.48
CA GLN A 221 -4.32 -8.18 0.29
C GLN A 221 -4.69 -9.13 -0.87
N ASN A 222 -3.74 -9.94 -1.30
CA ASN A 222 -3.90 -10.92 -2.37
C ASN A 222 -4.41 -10.29 -3.68
N SER A 223 -5.52 -10.78 -4.24
CA SER A 223 -6.12 -10.22 -5.45
C SER A 223 -7.02 -9.02 -5.21
N GLY A 224 -7.39 -8.77 -3.96
CA GLY A 224 -8.24 -7.66 -3.54
C GLY A 224 -9.68 -7.73 -4.07
N LEU A 225 -10.38 -6.59 -3.95
CA LEU A 225 -11.71 -6.39 -4.51
C LEU A 225 -11.65 -6.31 -6.04
N SER A 226 -12.70 -6.76 -6.71
CA SER A 226 -12.74 -6.90 -8.18
C SER A 226 -14.12 -6.52 -8.74
N GLY A 227 -14.29 -6.63 -10.06
CA GLY A 227 -15.53 -6.27 -10.75
C GLY A 227 -15.64 -4.76 -11.03
N ASN A 228 -16.78 -4.32 -11.52
CA ASN A 228 -17.02 -2.92 -11.84
C ASN A 228 -17.40 -2.09 -10.60
N ILE A 229 -17.37 -0.78 -10.75
CA ILE A 229 -17.71 0.19 -9.72
C ILE A 229 -18.95 1.01 -10.07
N ASP A 230 -19.85 0.49 -10.90
CA ASP A 230 -21.03 1.19 -11.42
C ASP A 230 -21.98 1.66 -10.31
N VAL A 231 -22.02 0.94 -9.18
CA VAL A 231 -22.83 1.28 -8.01
C VAL A 231 -22.54 2.68 -7.48
N LEU A 232 -21.30 3.18 -7.66
CA LEU A 232 -20.91 4.53 -7.22
C LEU A 232 -21.74 5.63 -7.89
N SER A 233 -22.24 5.42 -9.12
CA SER A 233 -23.09 6.40 -9.84
C SER A 233 -24.41 6.72 -9.11
N SER A 234 -24.83 5.87 -8.18
CA SER A 234 -26.04 6.04 -7.37
C SER A 234 -25.75 6.49 -5.92
N MET A 235 -24.49 6.63 -5.53
CA MET A 235 -24.05 7.07 -4.20
C MET A 235 -23.80 8.59 -4.19
N THR A 236 -24.88 9.39 -4.16
CA THR A 236 -24.80 10.85 -4.38
C THR A 236 -24.07 11.63 -3.29
N GLU A 237 -23.96 11.05 -2.08
CA GLU A 237 -23.35 11.71 -0.92
C GLU A 237 -21.81 11.53 -0.84
N LEU A 238 -21.21 10.80 -1.80
CA LEU A 238 -19.77 10.55 -1.81
C LEU A 238 -18.96 11.85 -1.80
N SER A 239 -17.98 11.93 -0.90
CA SER A 239 -17.01 13.00 -0.81
C SER A 239 -15.56 12.50 -0.94
N GLN A 240 -15.25 11.31 -0.39
CA GLN A 240 -13.94 10.64 -0.56
C GLN A 240 -14.14 9.19 -0.96
N VAL A 241 -13.49 8.78 -2.05
CA VAL A 241 -13.52 7.40 -2.57
C VAL A 241 -12.10 6.90 -2.78
N TRP A 242 -11.69 5.93 -1.96
CA TRP A 242 -10.37 5.33 -2.03
C TRP A 242 -10.49 3.84 -2.34
N LEU A 243 -10.27 3.48 -3.60
CA LEU A 243 -10.34 2.13 -4.13
C LEU A 243 -9.02 1.66 -4.73
N GLN A 244 -7.95 2.44 -4.58
CA GLN A 244 -6.64 2.13 -5.16
C GLN A 244 -6.06 0.82 -4.62
N ALA A 245 -5.21 0.18 -5.45
CA ALA A 245 -4.54 -1.08 -5.14
C ALA A 245 -5.55 -2.22 -4.84
N ASN A 246 -6.36 -2.52 -5.85
CA ASN A 246 -7.33 -3.62 -5.93
C ASN A 246 -7.29 -4.22 -7.35
N ALA A 247 -8.26 -5.08 -7.68
CA ALA A 247 -8.44 -5.65 -9.00
C ALA A 247 -9.74 -5.18 -9.69
N PHE A 248 -10.23 -3.98 -9.38
CA PHE A 248 -11.41 -3.41 -10.03
C PHE A 248 -11.18 -3.23 -11.53
N ASN A 249 -12.20 -3.49 -12.32
CA ASN A 249 -12.13 -3.48 -13.77
C ASN A 249 -13.38 -2.85 -14.41
N GLY A 250 -13.45 -2.85 -15.74
CA GLY A 250 -14.52 -2.20 -16.48
C GLY A 250 -14.27 -0.70 -16.65
N SER A 251 -15.24 0.01 -17.22
CA SER A 251 -15.17 1.45 -17.44
C SER A 251 -15.46 2.26 -16.19
N LEU A 252 -14.96 3.49 -16.15
CA LEU A 252 -15.32 4.43 -15.08
C LEU A 252 -16.79 4.86 -15.25
N PRO A 253 -17.61 4.81 -14.17
CA PRO A 253 -19.00 5.19 -14.24
C PRO A 253 -19.22 6.70 -14.36
N ASP A 254 -20.43 7.10 -14.72
CA ASP A 254 -20.84 8.51 -14.66
C ASP A 254 -21.08 8.93 -13.20
N LEU A 255 -20.19 9.79 -12.67
CA LEU A 255 -20.24 10.33 -11.32
C LEU A 255 -20.82 11.75 -11.26
N SER A 256 -21.49 12.25 -12.31
CA SER A 256 -22.04 13.61 -12.37
C SER A 256 -22.94 13.97 -11.20
N LYS A 257 -23.57 12.99 -10.55
CA LYS A 257 -24.45 13.17 -9.38
C LYS A 257 -23.70 13.27 -8.06
N CYS A 258 -22.41 12.90 -8.02
CA CYS A 258 -21.59 12.93 -6.82
C CYS A 258 -20.94 14.31 -6.67
N VAL A 259 -21.78 15.35 -6.52
CA VAL A 259 -21.33 16.75 -6.57
C VAL A 259 -20.40 17.16 -5.43
N ASN A 260 -20.44 16.44 -4.30
CA ASN A 260 -19.60 16.65 -3.13
C ASN A 260 -18.24 15.91 -3.19
N LEU A 261 -17.97 15.16 -4.31
CA LEU A 261 -16.78 14.36 -4.44
C LEU A 261 -15.55 15.25 -4.68
N PHE A 262 -14.65 15.30 -3.70
CA PHE A 262 -13.43 16.10 -3.80
C PHE A 262 -12.14 15.27 -3.88
N ASP A 263 -12.19 13.97 -3.51
CA ASP A 263 -11.01 13.10 -3.49
C ASP A 263 -11.35 11.70 -4.03
N LEU A 264 -10.82 11.37 -5.23
CA LEU A 264 -11.05 10.11 -5.93
C LEU A 264 -9.73 9.41 -6.23
N GLN A 265 -9.49 8.28 -5.57
CA GLN A 265 -8.27 7.50 -5.68
C GLN A 265 -8.56 6.12 -6.31
N LEU A 266 -8.25 5.94 -7.60
CA LEU A 266 -8.53 4.72 -8.38
C LEU A 266 -7.27 4.08 -8.98
N ARG A 267 -6.09 4.59 -8.65
CA ARG A 267 -4.82 4.08 -9.19
C ARG A 267 -4.59 2.60 -8.85
N ASP A 268 -3.75 1.95 -9.64
CA ASP A 268 -3.34 0.55 -9.42
C ASP A 268 -4.55 -0.41 -9.38
N ASN A 269 -5.33 -0.37 -10.45
CA ASN A 269 -6.47 -1.24 -10.74
C ASN A 269 -6.41 -1.71 -12.21
N GLN A 270 -7.50 -2.22 -12.73
CA GLN A 270 -7.61 -2.72 -14.10
C GLN A 270 -8.71 -1.99 -14.89
N PHE A 271 -8.96 -0.72 -14.59
CA PHE A 271 -9.98 0.06 -15.29
C PHE A 271 -9.61 0.26 -16.76
N THR A 272 -10.63 0.15 -17.62
CA THR A 272 -10.52 0.23 -19.08
C THR A 272 -11.39 1.34 -19.65
N GLY A 273 -11.30 1.61 -20.95
CA GLY A 273 -12.14 2.59 -21.64
C GLY A 273 -11.73 4.03 -21.42
N ILE A 274 -12.59 4.95 -21.82
CA ILE A 274 -12.33 6.39 -21.80
C ILE A 274 -12.65 7.01 -20.43
N VAL A 275 -11.96 8.10 -20.09
CA VAL A 275 -12.31 8.90 -18.89
C VAL A 275 -13.58 9.71 -19.18
N PRO A 276 -14.70 9.54 -18.40
CA PRO A 276 -15.95 10.24 -18.66
C PRO A 276 -15.79 11.77 -18.54
N LYS A 277 -16.43 12.52 -19.45
CA LYS A 277 -16.43 13.99 -19.37
C LYS A 277 -17.07 14.51 -18.08
N SER A 278 -18.08 13.82 -17.57
CA SER A 278 -18.73 14.14 -16.30
C SER A 278 -17.76 14.14 -15.13
N LEU A 279 -16.78 13.22 -15.10
CA LEU A 279 -15.75 13.16 -14.06
C LEU A 279 -14.82 14.39 -14.12
N MET A 280 -14.47 14.84 -15.33
CA MET A 280 -13.63 16.03 -15.53
C MET A 280 -14.33 17.35 -15.17
N GLN A 281 -15.67 17.33 -15.04
CA GLN A 281 -16.51 18.49 -14.79
C GLN A 281 -17.09 18.55 -13.37
N LEU A 282 -16.70 17.64 -12.48
CA LEU A 282 -17.15 17.65 -11.08
C LEU A 282 -16.79 18.97 -10.40
N PRO A 283 -17.73 19.63 -9.71
CA PRO A 283 -17.56 21.01 -9.25
C PRO A 283 -16.54 21.14 -8.10
N ASP A 284 -16.44 20.14 -7.25
CA ASP A 284 -15.64 20.18 -6.02
C ASP A 284 -14.43 19.24 -6.05
N LEU A 285 -14.19 18.55 -7.17
CA LEU A 285 -13.05 17.65 -7.30
C LEU A 285 -11.71 18.41 -7.14
N GLN A 286 -10.85 17.95 -6.22
CA GLN A 286 -9.54 18.53 -5.91
C GLN A 286 -8.41 17.54 -6.14
N ASN A 287 -8.66 16.25 -5.86
CA ASN A 287 -7.66 15.21 -5.98
C ASN A 287 -8.20 14.05 -6.82
N ILE A 288 -7.46 13.62 -7.84
CA ILE A 288 -7.78 12.45 -8.64
C ILE A 288 -6.53 11.69 -9.02
N THR A 289 -6.52 10.38 -8.76
CA THR A 289 -5.47 9.48 -9.24
C THR A 289 -6.07 8.31 -10.01
N LEU A 290 -5.74 8.25 -11.30
CA LEU A 290 -6.11 7.19 -12.25
C LEU A 290 -4.89 6.39 -12.72
N ARG A 291 -3.73 6.66 -12.16
CA ARG A 291 -2.44 6.07 -12.54
C ARG A 291 -2.50 4.54 -12.55
N ASN A 292 -1.72 3.93 -13.47
CA ASN A 292 -1.53 2.49 -13.55
C ASN A 292 -2.87 1.73 -13.66
N ASN A 293 -3.60 2.05 -14.74
CA ASN A 293 -4.80 1.37 -15.21
C ASN A 293 -4.63 1.08 -16.71
N MET A 294 -5.69 0.66 -17.36
CA MET A 294 -5.72 0.42 -18.81
C MET A 294 -6.67 1.40 -19.50
N LEU A 295 -6.77 2.64 -18.99
CA LEU A 295 -7.61 3.68 -19.58
C LEU A 295 -7.08 4.12 -20.93
N GLN A 296 -7.99 4.46 -21.85
CA GLN A 296 -7.73 4.73 -23.25
C GLN A 296 -8.38 6.05 -23.68
N GLY A 297 -8.30 6.39 -24.96
CA GLY A 297 -8.92 7.58 -25.51
C GLY A 297 -8.07 8.84 -25.35
N GLU A 298 -8.74 9.99 -25.42
CA GLU A 298 -8.07 11.29 -25.28
C GLU A 298 -7.48 11.47 -23.89
N PHE A 299 -6.33 12.17 -23.82
CA PHE A 299 -5.72 12.51 -22.52
C PHE A 299 -6.65 13.43 -21.74
N PRO A 300 -7.08 13.07 -20.51
CA PRO A 300 -8.09 13.82 -19.78
C PRO A 300 -7.56 15.17 -19.28
N VAL A 301 -8.38 16.22 -19.40
CA VAL A 301 -8.07 17.57 -18.92
C VAL A 301 -9.06 17.93 -17.82
N PHE A 302 -8.55 18.12 -16.61
CA PHE A 302 -9.35 18.53 -15.45
C PHE A 302 -9.35 20.04 -15.28
N GLY A 303 -10.37 20.56 -14.64
CA GLY A 303 -10.50 21.99 -14.35
C GLY A 303 -9.43 22.51 -13.37
N ASN A 304 -9.22 23.84 -13.35
CA ASN A 304 -8.19 24.50 -12.53
C ASN A 304 -8.34 24.31 -11.00
N LYS A 305 -9.46 23.78 -10.54
CA LYS A 305 -9.68 23.47 -9.11
C LYS A 305 -9.03 22.16 -8.68
N VAL A 306 -8.70 21.27 -9.64
CA VAL A 306 -8.10 19.99 -9.36
C VAL A 306 -6.60 20.17 -9.18
N ASN A 307 -6.14 20.15 -7.95
CA ASN A 307 -4.75 20.47 -7.59
C ASN A 307 -3.82 19.27 -7.79
N ASN A 308 -4.32 18.04 -7.58
CA ASN A 308 -3.56 16.81 -7.69
C ASN A 308 -4.19 15.90 -8.74
N VAL A 309 -3.54 15.79 -9.89
CA VAL A 309 -3.94 14.91 -11.01
C VAL A 309 -2.81 13.95 -11.32
N ASP A 310 -3.04 12.65 -11.16
CA ASP A 310 -2.12 11.62 -11.65
C ASP A 310 -2.87 10.62 -12.53
N VAL A 311 -2.68 10.75 -13.84
CA VAL A 311 -3.26 9.89 -14.87
C VAL A 311 -2.20 9.08 -15.62
N SER A 312 -0.97 9.05 -15.09
CA SER A 312 0.17 8.38 -15.71
C SER A 312 -0.02 6.85 -15.83
N LEU A 313 0.79 6.20 -16.64
CA LEU A 313 0.77 4.74 -16.84
C LEU A 313 -0.60 4.19 -17.29
N ASN A 314 -1.29 4.93 -18.17
CA ASN A 314 -2.47 4.52 -18.91
C ASN A 314 -2.15 4.42 -20.41
N SER A 315 -3.12 4.06 -21.23
CA SER A 315 -2.97 3.84 -22.66
C SER A 315 -3.70 4.92 -23.49
N PHE A 316 -3.62 6.18 -23.07
CA PHE A 316 -4.20 7.30 -23.81
C PHE A 316 -3.59 7.40 -25.22
N CYS A 317 -4.36 7.92 -26.18
CA CYS A 317 -3.92 8.06 -27.57
C CYS A 317 -2.63 8.88 -27.67
N LEU A 318 -2.56 9.99 -26.96
CA LEU A 318 -1.42 10.90 -26.92
C LEU A 318 -0.92 11.07 -25.49
N PRO A 319 0.36 11.39 -25.28
CA PRO A 319 0.91 11.65 -23.94
C PRO A 319 0.50 13.02 -23.37
N ALA A 320 -0.18 13.85 -24.18
CA ALA A 320 -0.66 15.20 -23.83
C ALA A 320 -2.06 15.41 -24.44
N PRO A 321 -2.81 16.43 -23.98
CA PRO A 321 -4.13 16.74 -24.52
C PRO A 321 -4.13 16.92 -26.04
N GLY A 322 -5.05 16.24 -26.70
CA GLY A 322 -5.23 16.29 -28.15
C GLY A 322 -6.15 15.19 -28.62
N PRO A 323 -6.74 15.32 -29.83
CA PRO A 323 -7.67 14.34 -30.38
C PRO A 323 -6.96 13.05 -30.77
N CYS A 324 -7.64 11.93 -30.55
CA CYS A 324 -7.22 10.65 -31.12
C CYS A 324 -7.36 10.62 -32.64
N ASP A 325 -6.59 9.76 -33.32
CA ASP A 325 -6.84 9.41 -34.72
C ASP A 325 -8.29 8.96 -34.89
N HIS A 326 -8.89 9.29 -36.03
CA HIS A 326 -10.32 9.04 -36.27
C HIS A 326 -10.66 7.54 -36.28
N GLN A 327 -9.76 6.67 -36.77
CA GLN A 327 -9.98 5.23 -36.75
C GLN A 327 -9.83 4.66 -35.32
N VAL A 328 -8.89 5.24 -34.54
CA VAL A 328 -8.74 4.92 -33.13
C VAL A 328 -10.00 5.31 -32.37
N SER A 329 -10.51 6.51 -32.56
CA SER A 329 -11.76 6.97 -31.95
C SER A 329 -12.93 6.05 -32.27
N ALA A 330 -13.10 5.69 -33.55
CA ALA A 330 -14.16 4.78 -33.99
C ALA A 330 -14.03 3.39 -33.36
N LEU A 331 -12.82 2.85 -33.24
CA LEU A 331 -12.55 1.56 -32.60
C LEU A 331 -12.81 1.61 -31.10
N LEU A 332 -12.48 2.71 -30.43
CA LEU A 332 -12.81 2.89 -29.00
C LEU A 332 -14.31 3.02 -28.75
N ASP A 333 -15.07 3.65 -29.66
CA ASP A 333 -16.54 3.67 -29.60
C ASP A 333 -17.14 2.26 -29.83
N ILE A 334 -16.49 1.44 -30.65
CA ILE A 334 -16.88 0.04 -30.85
C ILE A 334 -16.58 -0.75 -29.57
N ALA A 335 -15.39 -0.56 -28.96
CA ALA A 335 -15.06 -1.17 -27.68
C ALA A 335 -16.03 -0.74 -26.57
N GLY A 336 -16.45 0.53 -26.57
CA GLY A 336 -17.44 1.06 -25.62
C GLY A 336 -18.79 0.37 -25.68
N ALA A 337 -19.26 0.07 -26.89
CA ALA A 337 -20.54 -0.63 -27.07
C ALA A 337 -20.54 -2.06 -26.52
N ILE A 338 -19.37 -2.65 -26.29
CA ILE A 338 -19.17 -3.98 -25.68
C ILE A 338 -18.50 -3.91 -24.29
N GLY A 339 -18.54 -2.74 -23.62
CA GLY A 339 -18.09 -2.55 -22.25
C GLY A 339 -16.57 -2.47 -22.05
N TYR A 340 -15.78 -2.08 -23.05
CA TYR A 340 -14.34 -1.95 -23.01
C TYR A 340 -13.62 -3.20 -22.46
N PRO A 341 -13.69 -4.34 -23.12
CA PRO A 341 -13.09 -5.58 -22.63
C PRO A 341 -11.58 -5.43 -22.35
N ILE A 342 -11.11 -6.02 -21.26
CA ILE A 342 -9.67 -5.99 -20.87
C ILE A 342 -8.78 -6.50 -22.00
N SER A 343 -9.20 -7.55 -22.73
CA SER A 343 -8.45 -8.13 -23.85
C SER A 343 -8.18 -7.12 -24.97
N LEU A 344 -9.11 -6.18 -25.22
CA LEU A 344 -8.90 -5.08 -26.15
C LEU A 344 -7.99 -4.02 -25.56
N ALA A 345 -8.22 -3.60 -24.31
CA ALA A 345 -7.42 -2.56 -23.64
C ALA A 345 -5.95 -2.96 -23.48
N GLN A 346 -5.64 -4.24 -23.31
CA GLN A 346 -4.26 -4.75 -23.26
C GLN A 346 -3.50 -4.57 -24.57
N SER A 347 -4.20 -4.62 -25.70
CA SER A 347 -3.62 -4.57 -27.05
C SER A 347 -3.79 -3.20 -27.72
N TRP A 348 -4.93 -2.54 -27.53
CA TRP A 348 -5.29 -1.30 -28.22
C TRP A 348 -4.67 -0.08 -27.53
N LYS A 349 -3.39 0.17 -27.79
CA LYS A 349 -2.59 1.22 -27.13
C LYS A 349 -2.06 2.22 -28.14
N GLY A 350 -2.05 3.51 -27.73
CA GLY A 350 -1.53 4.60 -28.56
C GLY A 350 -2.50 5.07 -29.64
N ASN A 351 -1.99 5.81 -30.64
CA ASN A 351 -2.79 6.55 -31.62
C ASN A 351 -2.67 6.00 -33.05
N ASP A 352 -2.31 4.73 -33.22
CA ASP A 352 -2.21 4.05 -34.53
C ASP A 352 -2.80 2.63 -34.43
N ALA A 353 -4.05 2.46 -34.85
CA ALA A 353 -4.76 1.19 -34.82
C ALA A 353 -4.09 0.09 -35.64
N CYS A 354 -3.23 0.46 -36.59
CA CYS A 354 -2.51 -0.45 -37.48
C CYS A 354 -1.16 -0.88 -36.89
N ASN A 355 -0.80 -0.40 -35.73
CA ASN A 355 0.44 -0.76 -35.04
C ASN A 355 0.22 -1.91 -34.02
N GLY A 356 -0.12 -3.10 -34.54
CA GLY A 356 -0.19 -4.32 -33.75
C GLY A 356 -1.42 -4.48 -32.85
N TRP A 357 -2.50 -3.73 -33.09
CA TRP A 357 -3.75 -3.93 -32.37
C TRP A 357 -4.38 -5.29 -32.73
N SER A 358 -4.64 -6.09 -31.69
CA SER A 358 -5.29 -7.39 -31.88
C SER A 358 -6.67 -7.23 -32.50
N PHE A 359 -7.05 -8.16 -33.36
CA PHE A 359 -8.36 -8.22 -34.02
C PHE A 359 -8.64 -7.13 -35.07
N VAL A 360 -7.67 -6.26 -35.34
CA VAL A 360 -7.74 -5.21 -36.35
C VAL A 360 -6.78 -5.53 -37.49
N GLY A 361 -7.29 -5.54 -38.72
CA GLY A 361 -6.49 -5.72 -39.93
C GLY A 361 -6.46 -4.44 -40.74
N CYS A 362 -5.29 -4.06 -41.25
CA CYS A 362 -5.07 -2.84 -42.00
C CYS A 362 -4.53 -3.13 -43.42
N ASP A 363 -4.71 -2.16 -44.34
CA ASP A 363 -4.07 -2.14 -45.65
C ASP A 363 -2.66 -1.50 -45.58
N SER A 364 -1.97 -1.47 -46.71
CA SER A 364 -0.64 -0.85 -46.85
C SER A 364 -0.64 0.67 -46.64
N LYS A 365 -1.81 1.32 -46.64
CA LYS A 365 -1.98 2.77 -46.41
C LYS A 365 -2.38 3.08 -44.97
N LYS A 366 -2.33 2.06 -44.09
CA LYS A 366 -2.76 2.15 -42.66
C LYS A 366 -4.25 2.46 -42.50
N ASN A 367 -5.12 2.05 -43.41
CA ASN A 367 -6.55 2.10 -43.20
C ASN A 367 -7.04 0.78 -42.57
N VAL A 368 -7.92 0.85 -41.61
CA VAL A 368 -8.56 -0.31 -41.01
C VAL A 368 -9.52 -0.94 -42.03
N ILE A 369 -9.23 -2.16 -42.49
CA ILE A 369 -10.01 -2.89 -43.46
C ILE A 369 -10.76 -4.08 -42.88
N SER A 370 -10.42 -4.53 -41.68
CA SER A 370 -11.13 -5.64 -41.03
C SER A 370 -11.12 -5.51 -39.53
N VAL A 371 -12.24 -5.89 -38.88
CA VAL A 371 -12.37 -6.06 -37.44
C VAL A 371 -12.98 -7.43 -37.15
N SER A 372 -12.27 -8.27 -36.39
CA SER A 372 -12.65 -9.64 -36.09
C SER A 372 -12.69 -9.90 -34.57
N LEU A 373 -13.86 -9.76 -33.97
CA LEU A 373 -14.10 -9.94 -32.53
C LEU A 373 -14.90 -11.21 -32.21
N ALA A 374 -14.76 -12.26 -33.07
CA ALA A 374 -15.51 -13.50 -32.87
C ALA A 374 -14.96 -14.36 -31.74
N LYS A 375 -15.84 -15.10 -31.03
CA LYS A 375 -15.51 -16.13 -30.01
C LYS A 375 -14.80 -15.59 -28.77
N HIS A 376 -15.30 -14.49 -28.25
CA HIS A 376 -14.74 -13.85 -27.06
C HIS A 376 -15.75 -13.65 -25.92
N GLU A 377 -16.96 -14.21 -26.06
CA GLU A 377 -18.05 -14.07 -25.10
C GLU A 377 -18.41 -12.60 -24.80
N PHE A 378 -18.10 -11.69 -25.70
CA PHE A 378 -18.41 -10.27 -25.56
C PHE A 378 -19.93 -10.06 -25.45
N SER A 379 -20.34 -9.23 -24.52
CA SER A 379 -21.71 -8.77 -24.33
C SER A 379 -21.83 -7.27 -24.66
N GLY A 380 -23.05 -6.81 -24.93
CA GLY A 380 -23.28 -5.43 -25.31
C GLY A 380 -23.99 -5.35 -26.65
N THR A 381 -23.75 -4.29 -27.43
CA THR A 381 -24.44 -4.02 -28.69
C THR A 381 -23.46 -3.83 -29.84
N ILE A 382 -23.95 -3.94 -31.07
CA ILE A 382 -23.16 -3.59 -32.26
C ILE A 382 -23.13 -2.07 -32.38
N SER A 383 -21.92 -1.49 -32.31
CA SER A 383 -21.76 -0.02 -32.40
C SER A 383 -22.03 0.50 -33.83
N PRO A 384 -22.79 1.59 -33.97
CA PRO A 384 -22.90 2.31 -35.25
C PRO A 384 -21.56 2.94 -35.69
N ALA A 385 -20.58 3.09 -34.80
CA ALA A 385 -19.26 3.65 -35.09
C ALA A 385 -18.44 2.81 -36.09
N PHE A 386 -18.80 1.55 -36.34
CA PHE A 386 -18.23 0.80 -37.47
C PHE A 386 -18.40 1.54 -38.81
N ALA A 387 -19.47 2.33 -39.00
CA ALA A 387 -19.69 3.11 -40.22
C ALA A 387 -18.66 4.23 -40.43
N ASN A 388 -17.98 4.67 -39.37
CA ASN A 388 -16.90 5.66 -39.43
C ASN A 388 -15.60 5.09 -40.03
N LEU A 389 -15.47 3.78 -40.07
CA LEU A 389 -14.32 3.06 -40.65
C LEU A 389 -14.60 2.77 -42.16
N THR A 390 -14.57 3.81 -42.98
CA THR A 390 -15.04 3.76 -44.39
C THR A 390 -14.27 2.80 -45.33
N SER A 391 -13.08 2.34 -44.91
CA SER A 391 -12.25 1.37 -45.61
C SER A 391 -12.56 -0.09 -45.26
N LEU A 392 -13.50 -0.34 -44.32
CA LEU A 392 -13.85 -1.69 -43.87
C LEU A 392 -14.35 -2.55 -45.06
N THR A 393 -13.77 -3.73 -45.14
CA THR A 393 -14.15 -4.80 -46.07
C THR A 393 -14.79 -5.99 -45.35
N SER A 394 -14.45 -6.19 -44.06
CA SER A 394 -14.94 -7.33 -43.28
C SER A 394 -15.18 -6.97 -41.82
N ILE A 395 -16.35 -7.37 -41.29
CA ILE A 395 -16.72 -7.31 -39.89
C ILE A 395 -17.08 -8.73 -39.43
N THR A 396 -16.44 -9.25 -38.39
CA THR A 396 -16.74 -10.60 -37.87
C THR A 396 -16.96 -10.48 -36.37
N LEU A 397 -18.21 -10.71 -35.93
CA LEU A 397 -18.67 -10.59 -34.54
C LEU A 397 -19.34 -11.89 -34.04
N SER A 398 -19.18 -13.00 -34.81
CA SER A 398 -19.88 -14.26 -34.54
C SER A 398 -19.46 -14.88 -33.20
N ASP A 399 -20.33 -15.74 -32.69
CA ASP A 399 -20.07 -16.55 -31.48
C ASP A 399 -19.77 -15.67 -30.24
N ASN A 400 -20.64 -14.69 -29.98
CA ASN A 400 -20.58 -13.80 -28.80
C ASN A 400 -21.98 -13.74 -28.10
N ASN A 401 -22.15 -12.85 -27.17
CA ASN A 401 -23.40 -12.64 -26.43
C ASN A 401 -23.98 -11.23 -26.69
N LEU A 402 -23.84 -10.76 -27.94
CA LEU A 402 -24.31 -9.42 -28.34
C LEU A 402 -25.84 -9.37 -28.42
N VAL A 403 -26.40 -8.24 -27.98
CA VAL A 403 -27.86 -7.96 -27.94
C VAL A 403 -28.21 -6.71 -28.75
N GLY A 404 -29.50 -6.42 -28.88
CA GLY A 404 -29.98 -5.23 -29.59
C GLY A 404 -30.04 -5.42 -31.11
N SER A 405 -30.23 -4.33 -31.85
CA SER A 405 -30.38 -4.36 -33.31
C SER A 405 -29.07 -4.17 -34.05
N ILE A 406 -28.98 -4.66 -35.27
CA ILE A 406 -27.89 -4.35 -36.19
C ILE A 406 -28.10 -2.93 -36.70
N PRO A 407 -27.14 -2.00 -36.53
CA PRO A 407 -27.33 -0.62 -36.98
C PRO A 407 -27.44 -0.49 -38.48
N ASP A 408 -28.49 0.20 -39.00
CA ASP A 408 -28.71 0.43 -40.41
C ASP A 408 -27.56 1.20 -41.11
N LEU A 409 -26.82 2.03 -40.30
CA LEU A 409 -25.65 2.76 -40.79
C LEU A 409 -24.55 1.86 -41.41
N LEU A 410 -24.50 0.58 -41.03
CA LEU A 410 -23.52 -0.36 -41.57
C LEU A 410 -23.78 -0.68 -43.06
N THR A 411 -25.01 -0.49 -43.52
CA THR A 411 -25.37 -0.67 -44.93
C THR A 411 -24.75 0.38 -45.83
N SER A 412 -24.32 1.52 -45.27
CA SER A 412 -23.69 2.62 -46.02
C SER A 412 -22.20 2.45 -46.27
N LEU A 413 -21.56 1.41 -45.70
CA LEU A 413 -20.12 1.17 -45.86
C LEU A 413 -19.76 0.83 -47.33
N PRO A 414 -18.96 1.68 -48.01
CA PRO A 414 -18.78 1.57 -49.47
C PRO A 414 -17.95 0.37 -49.90
N ASN A 415 -17.08 -0.14 -49.03
CA ASN A 415 -16.14 -1.20 -49.33
C ASN A 415 -16.46 -2.54 -48.63
N LEU A 416 -17.56 -2.62 -47.90
CA LEU A 416 -17.94 -3.81 -47.16
C LEU A 416 -18.24 -5.00 -48.09
N LYS A 417 -17.60 -6.13 -47.85
CA LYS A 417 -17.79 -7.40 -48.57
C LYS A 417 -18.37 -8.50 -47.71
N LYS A 418 -18.06 -8.48 -46.39
CA LYS A 418 -18.52 -9.48 -45.44
C LYS A 418 -18.89 -8.86 -44.11
N ILE A 419 -20.06 -9.25 -43.60
CA ILE A 419 -20.42 -9.03 -42.18
C ILE A 419 -20.99 -10.33 -41.62
N ASP A 420 -20.45 -10.80 -40.51
CA ASP A 420 -20.80 -12.04 -39.86
C ASP A 420 -21.13 -11.74 -38.37
N VAL A 421 -22.41 -11.84 -38.04
CA VAL A 421 -22.95 -11.60 -36.70
C VAL A 421 -23.65 -12.85 -36.17
N SER A 422 -23.37 -14.01 -36.74
CA SER A 422 -24.00 -15.29 -36.38
C SER A 422 -23.75 -15.68 -34.95
N ASN A 423 -24.64 -16.50 -34.38
CA ASN A 423 -24.53 -17.03 -33.02
C ASN A 423 -24.38 -15.93 -31.94
N ASN A 424 -25.33 -15.00 -31.90
CA ASN A 424 -25.49 -13.96 -30.91
C ASN A 424 -26.93 -13.93 -30.37
N ASN A 425 -27.29 -12.95 -29.59
CA ASN A 425 -28.65 -12.74 -29.08
C ASN A 425 -29.25 -11.44 -29.62
N LEU A 426 -28.97 -11.14 -30.90
CA LEU A 426 -29.46 -9.95 -31.60
C LEU A 426 -30.96 -10.01 -31.86
N SER A 427 -31.59 -8.83 -31.95
CA SER A 427 -33.02 -8.68 -32.16
C SER A 427 -33.32 -7.55 -33.16
N GLY A 428 -34.56 -7.37 -33.54
CA GLY A 428 -34.97 -6.32 -34.48
C GLY A 428 -34.99 -6.75 -35.92
N ILE A 429 -35.09 -5.78 -36.85
CA ILE A 429 -35.27 -6.00 -38.27
C ILE A 429 -33.88 -6.19 -38.92
N LEU A 430 -33.82 -7.12 -39.90
CA LEU A 430 -32.60 -7.34 -40.69
C LEU A 430 -32.35 -6.13 -41.62
N PRO A 431 -31.17 -5.47 -41.51
CA PRO A 431 -30.81 -4.42 -42.45
C PRO A 431 -30.58 -4.97 -43.87
N LYS A 432 -30.92 -4.20 -44.87
CA LYS A 432 -30.75 -4.57 -46.30
C LYS A 432 -29.38 -4.08 -46.78
N PHE A 433 -28.42 -4.97 -46.79
CA PHE A 433 -27.10 -4.69 -47.36
C PHE A 433 -27.12 -4.63 -48.91
N PRO A 434 -26.25 -3.83 -49.53
CA PRO A 434 -26.09 -3.77 -50.96
C PRO A 434 -25.72 -5.14 -51.58
N ASN A 435 -26.08 -5.33 -52.87
CA ASN A 435 -25.70 -6.54 -53.61
C ASN A 435 -24.18 -6.69 -53.61
N GLY A 436 -23.70 -7.88 -53.22
CA GLY A 436 -22.27 -8.21 -53.18
C GLY A 436 -21.68 -8.25 -51.76
N VAL A 437 -22.47 -7.87 -50.72
CA VAL A 437 -22.09 -8.05 -49.32
C VAL A 437 -22.58 -9.43 -48.86
N THR A 438 -21.66 -10.26 -48.37
CA THR A 438 -21.97 -11.52 -47.70
C THR A 438 -22.41 -11.21 -46.26
N PHE A 439 -23.71 -11.32 -45.99
CA PHE A 439 -24.28 -11.09 -44.69
C PHE A 439 -24.68 -12.43 -44.04
N ILE A 440 -24.11 -12.75 -42.88
CA ILE A 440 -24.33 -13.99 -42.13
C ILE A 440 -24.89 -13.60 -40.75
N SER A 441 -26.15 -14.04 -40.46
CA SER A 441 -26.86 -13.69 -39.24
C SER A 441 -27.51 -14.88 -38.52
N ASP A 442 -27.22 -16.10 -38.97
CA ASP A 442 -27.77 -17.33 -38.39
C ASP A 442 -27.49 -17.44 -36.89
N GLY A 443 -28.33 -18.15 -36.17
CA GLY A 443 -28.13 -18.35 -34.74
C GLY A 443 -28.50 -17.14 -33.82
N ASN A 444 -29.30 -16.19 -34.36
CA ASN A 444 -29.86 -15.06 -33.58
C ASN A 444 -31.37 -15.28 -33.45
N PRO A 445 -31.85 -15.86 -32.32
CA PRO A 445 -33.24 -16.36 -32.20
C PRO A 445 -34.31 -15.25 -32.22
N LEU A 446 -33.94 -13.99 -31.90
CA LEU A 446 -34.83 -12.85 -31.80
C LEU A 446 -34.78 -11.92 -33.05
N LEU A 447 -33.87 -12.18 -33.99
CA LEU A 447 -33.71 -11.36 -35.18
C LEU A 447 -34.81 -11.67 -36.17
N ASP A 448 -35.38 -10.63 -36.84
CA ASP A 448 -36.45 -10.69 -37.84
C ASP A 448 -37.79 -11.31 -37.32
N LYS A 449 -37.98 -11.44 -36.01
CA LYS A 449 -39.28 -11.80 -35.43
C LYS A 449 -40.12 -10.56 -35.25
N VAL A 450 -41.02 -10.30 -36.19
CA VAL A 450 -42.07 -9.28 -36.00
C VAL A 450 -43.00 -9.73 -34.87
N THR A 451 -42.91 -9.12 -33.69
CA THR A 451 -43.93 -9.25 -32.67
C THR A 451 -45.18 -8.46 -33.13
N PRO A 452 -46.33 -9.09 -33.32
CA PRO A 452 -47.55 -8.34 -33.72
C PRO A 452 -47.95 -7.44 -32.55
N GLY A 453 -47.82 -6.15 -32.72
CA GLY A 453 -48.39 -5.13 -31.84
C GLY A 453 -47.38 -4.41 -30.93
N GLY A 454 -46.71 -3.39 -31.43
CA GLY A 454 -45.99 -2.42 -30.64
C GLY A 454 -45.53 -1.25 -31.51
N THR A 455 -46.24 -0.15 -31.43
CA THR A 455 -45.94 1.14 -32.05
C THR A 455 -44.55 1.62 -31.63
N ASN A 456 -43.77 2.06 -32.62
CA ASN A 456 -42.49 2.74 -32.44
C ASN A 456 -42.64 4.04 -31.63
N GLU A 457 -42.01 4.11 -30.46
CA GLU A 457 -41.55 5.35 -29.85
C GLU A 457 -40.19 5.14 -29.19
N PRO A 458 -39.28 6.09 -29.31
CA PRO A 458 -37.95 6.01 -28.72
C PRO A 458 -37.98 6.25 -27.20
N PRO A 459 -37.07 5.68 -26.41
CA PRO A 459 -37.11 5.83 -24.96
C PRO A 459 -36.59 7.20 -24.53
N GLY A 460 -37.51 8.03 -24.04
CA GLY A 460 -37.26 9.24 -23.29
C GLY A 460 -37.71 9.05 -21.85
N SER A 461 -36.79 9.36 -20.96
CA SER A 461 -36.86 9.67 -19.51
C SER A 461 -38.22 9.63 -18.79
N GLY A 462 -38.22 8.93 -17.62
CA GLY A 462 -39.19 8.81 -16.55
C GLY A 462 -39.85 10.09 -16.02
N PRO A 463 -40.45 10.19 -14.84
CA PRO A 463 -41.05 9.19 -13.95
C PRO A 463 -42.49 9.54 -13.47
N SER A 464 -43.03 8.69 -12.60
CA SER A 464 -44.00 8.96 -11.53
C SER A 464 -45.51 8.76 -11.73
N SER A 465 -45.97 7.94 -10.83
CA SER A 465 -47.11 8.00 -9.90
C SER A 465 -48.55 7.71 -10.35
N SER A 466 -49.07 6.77 -9.57
CA SER A 466 -50.39 6.67 -8.95
C SER A 466 -51.63 6.26 -9.76
N GLY A 467 -52.27 5.26 -9.21
CA GLY A 467 -53.75 5.28 -9.10
C GLY A 467 -54.47 4.08 -9.68
N SER A 468 -54.79 3.18 -8.80
CA SER A 468 -56.05 2.42 -8.54
C SER A 468 -56.96 1.90 -9.66
N ASP A 469 -57.37 0.68 -9.36
CA ASP A 469 -58.70 0.02 -9.56
C ASP A 469 -59.10 -0.58 -10.91
N GLY A 470 -59.42 -1.86 -10.79
CA GLY A 470 -60.61 -2.39 -11.38
C GLY A 470 -60.56 -3.62 -12.28
N ASN A 471 -60.80 -4.79 -11.65
CA ASN A 471 -61.56 -5.96 -12.16
C ASN A 471 -61.06 -6.86 -13.30
N LYS A 472 -60.92 -8.12 -12.87
CA LYS A 472 -60.97 -9.48 -13.39
C LYS A 472 -61.95 -9.74 -14.58
N PRO A 473 -61.98 -11.00 -15.12
CA PRO A 473 -60.95 -12.02 -15.39
C PRO A 473 -61.13 -12.69 -16.80
N SER A 474 -60.11 -13.37 -17.28
CA SER A 474 -60.39 -14.65 -18.00
C SER A 474 -59.14 -15.48 -18.23
N SER A 475 -59.41 -16.73 -17.99
CA SER A 475 -58.63 -17.98 -18.03
C SER A 475 -57.66 -18.21 -19.16
N SER A 476 -56.44 -18.76 -18.82
CA SER A 476 -55.85 -19.84 -19.62
C SER A 476 -54.87 -20.69 -18.83
N LYS A 477 -55.12 -21.94 -18.82
CA LYS A 477 -54.40 -23.21 -18.62
C LYS A 477 -53.00 -23.15 -17.99
N LYS A 478 -52.97 -23.62 -16.72
CA LYS A 478 -51.78 -24.14 -16.02
C LYS A 478 -51.46 -25.54 -16.54
N SER A 479 -50.24 -25.76 -16.99
CA SER A 479 -49.62 -27.10 -16.99
C SER A 479 -49.00 -27.32 -15.63
N SER A 480 -49.58 -28.17 -14.84
CA SER A 480 -49.12 -28.63 -13.54
C SER A 480 -48.09 -29.75 -13.69
N PHE A 481 -46.88 -29.54 -13.28
CA PHE A 481 -45.95 -30.62 -12.97
C PHE A 481 -46.35 -31.23 -11.62
N PRO A 482 -46.35 -32.55 -11.46
CA PRO A 482 -46.83 -33.22 -10.23
C PRO A 482 -45.80 -33.03 -9.10
N ILE A 483 -46.28 -32.47 -8.01
CA ILE A 483 -45.54 -32.17 -6.76
C ILE A 483 -44.84 -33.44 -6.18
N GLY A 484 -45.29 -34.63 -6.53
CA GLY A 484 -44.68 -35.90 -6.07
C GLY A 484 -43.24 -36.15 -6.57
N THR A 485 -42.86 -35.64 -7.73
CA THR A 485 -41.49 -35.79 -8.30
C THR A 485 -40.47 -34.91 -7.60
N ILE A 486 -40.87 -33.72 -7.16
CA ILE A 486 -39.97 -32.77 -6.46
C ILE A 486 -39.69 -33.32 -5.04
N ILE A 487 -40.67 -33.86 -4.34
CA ILE A 487 -40.51 -34.45 -2.99
C ILE A 487 -39.58 -35.67 -3.04
N GLY A 488 -39.68 -36.50 -4.09
CA GLY A 488 -38.82 -37.66 -4.27
C GLY A 488 -37.34 -37.30 -4.49
N ILE A 489 -37.08 -36.26 -5.25
CA ILE A 489 -35.72 -35.78 -5.53
C ILE A 489 -35.08 -35.13 -4.27
N VAL A 490 -35.87 -34.34 -3.52
CA VAL A 490 -35.38 -33.72 -2.27
C VAL A 490 -35.06 -34.75 -1.20
N LEU A 491 -35.90 -35.82 -1.04
CA LEU A 491 -35.66 -36.93 -0.12
C LEU A 491 -34.43 -37.75 -0.55
N GLY A 492 -34.23 -37.98 -1.86
CA GLY A 492 -33.07 -38.69 -2.39
C GLY A 492 -31.75 -37.94 -2.12
N ILE A 493 -31.77 -36.61 -2.28
CA ILE A 493 -30.59 -35.75 -1.99
C ILE A 493 -30.30 -35.74 -0.49
N LEU A 494 -31.32 -35.69 0.39
CA LEU A 494 -31.14 -35.72 1.85
C LEU A 494 -30.49 -37.03 2.31
N VAL A 495 -30.91 -38.18 1.75
CA VAL A 495 -30.33 -39.50 2.06
C VAL A 495 -28.87 -39.55 1.59
N LEU A 496 -28.54 -39.01 0.42
CA LEU A 496 -27.14 -38.93 -0.07
C LEU A 496 -26.27 -38.09 0.82
N VAL A 497 -26.75 -36.92 1.28
CA VAL A 497 -26.03 -36.05 2.21
C VAL A 497 -25.76 -36.74 3.53
N VAL A 498 -26.72 -37.46 4.09
CA VAL A 498 -26.55 -38.24 5.34
C VAL A 498 -25.53 -39.37 5.17
N ILE A 499 -25.54 -40.06 4.03
CA ILE A 499 -24.53 -41.11 3.74
C ILE A 499 -23.12 -40.45 3.60
N LEU A 500 -22.99 -39.32 2.92
CA LEU A 500 -21.73 -38.60 2.78
C LEU A 500 -21.22 -38.13 4.14
N PHE A 501 -22.11 -37.63 4.98
CA PHE A 501 -21.77 -37.22 6.36
C PHE A 501 -21.25 -38.40 7.21
N PHE A 502 -21.86 -39.58 7.08
CA PHE A 502 -21.43 -40.81 7.78
C PHE A 502 -20.08 -41.32 7.26
N VAL A 503 -19.79 -41.18 5.96
CA VAL A 503 -18.50 -41.56 5.36
C VAL A 503 -17.41 -40.62 5.84
N VAL A 504 -17.67 -39.32 5.84
CA VAL A 504 -16.72 -38.30 6.31
C VAL A 504 -16.51 -38.47 7.83
N TYR A 505 -17.54 -38.71 8.61
CA TYR A 505 -17.44 -38.97 10.04
C TYR A 505 -16.58 -40.21 10.35
N LYS A 506 -16.79 -41.33 9.64
CA LYS A 506 -15.94 -42.52 9.75
C LYS A 506 -14.50 -42.29 9.35
N TYR A 507 -14.28 -41.45 8.32
CA TYR A 507 -12.93 -41.10 7.87
C TYR A 507 -12.21 -40.20 8.89
N CYS A 508 -12.89 -39.21 9.46
CA CYS A 508 -12.35 -38.38 10.53
C CYS A 508 -12.14 -39.15 11.85
N ALA A 509 -13.03 -40.07 12.21
CA ALA A 509 -12.87 -40.94 13.38
C ALA A 509 -11.67 -41.89 13.25
N LYS A 510 -11.44 -42.43 12.06
CA LYS A 510 -10.24 -43.24 11.77
C LYS A 510 -8.93 -42.45 11.87
N LYS A 511 -8.95 -41.17 11.50
CA LYS A 511 -7.79 -40.25 11.59
C LYS A 511 -7.53 -39.80 13.05
N LYS A 512 -8.56 -39.78 13.91
CA LYS A 512 -8.44 -39.46 15.33
C LYS A 512 -7.85 -40.62 16.14
N HIS A 513 -8.12 -41.89 15.75
CA HIS A 513 -7.52 -43.06 16.37
C HIS A 513 -6.04 -43.31 16.00
N GLN A 514 -5.57 -42.75 14.88
CA GLN A 514 -4.15 -42.82 14.53
C GLN A 514 -3.29 -41.72 15.19
N LYS A 515 -3.89 -40.66 15.75
CA LYS A 515 -3.17 -39.62 16.48
C LYS A 515 -3.03 -39.86 17.98
N LEU A 516 -3.80 -40.80 18.57
CA LEU A 516 -3.77 -41.13 20.00
C LEU A 516 -2.83 -42.28 20.37
N ALA A 517 -2.06 -42.82 19.40
CA ALA A 517 -1.11 -43.91 19.62
C ALA A 517 0.36 -43.46 19.53
N ARG A 518 0.63 -42.15 19.71
CA ARG A 518 2.00 -41.64 19.53
C ARG A 518 2.44 -40.59 20.56
N ASP A 519 1.98 -40.73 21.81
CA ASP A 519 2.51 -39.96 22.93
C ASP A 519 2.47 -40.83 24.19
N GLU A 520 3.51 -41.60 24.40
CA GLU A 520 4.02 -41.98 25.70
C GLU A 520 5.51 -42.29 25.59
N ASN A 521 6.31 -41.43 26.22
CA ASN A 521 7.71 -41.57 26.53
C ASN A 521 7.88 -42.55 27.72
N PRO A 522 9.04 -43.18 28.07
CA PRO A 522 10.30 -42.47 28.36
C PRO A 522 11.61 -43.22 28.12
N GLU A 523 12.67 -42.39 28.03
CA GLU A 523 14.05 -42.51 28.49
C GLU A 523 14.85 -43.82 28.49
N ILE A 524 16.16 -43.65 28.13
CA ILE A 524 17.40 -44.33 28.55
C ILE A 524 18.07 -45.32 27.58
N GLY A 525 19.26 -44.91 27.16
CA GLY A 525 20.41 -45.85 27.09
C GLY A 525 21.05 -46.17 25.76
N LYS A 526 22.06 -45.43 25.50
CA LYS A 526 23.41 -45.85 24.97
C LYS A 526 23.58 -47.03 23.98
N GLU A 527 24.34 -46.69 23.00
CA GLU A 527 25.51 -47.39 22.38
C GLU A 527 25.32 -48.42 21.25
N LEU A 528 26.03 -48.11 20.24
CA LEU A 528 27.00 -48.88 19.46
C LEU A 528 26.56 -49.68 18.20
N MET A 529 27.21 -49.27 17.15
CA MET A 529 27.92 -49.97 16.09
C MET A 529 27.19 -50.79 14.98
N LYS A 530 27.56 -50.31 13.80
CA LYS A 530 28.14 -51.02 12.64
C LYS A 530 27.28 -51.80 11.65
N THR A 531 27.47 -51.39 10.46
CA THR A 531 27.99 -52.05 9.24
C THR A 531 26.99 -52.44 8.17
N SER A 532 27.37 -52.00 7.02
CA SER A 532 27.47 -52.64 5.67
C SER A 532 26.29 -52.46 4.70
N ALA A 533 26.68 -51.81 3.62
CA ALA A 533 26.07 -51.84 2.29
C ALA A 533 26.21 -53.30 1.68
N PRO A 534 25.76 -53.64 0.46
CA PRO A 534 25.64 -52.75 -0.73
C PRO A 534 24.46 -53.14 -1.70
N GLY A 535 24.30 -52.33 -2.74
CA GLY A 535 23.87 -52.83 -4.07
C GLY A 535 22.69 -52.11 -4.74
N SER A 536 22.98 -51.24 -5.56
CA SER A 536 22.88 -51.09 -7.03
C SER A 536 21.54 -50.75 -7.71
N THR A 537 21.67 -49.76 -8.56
CA THR A 537 21.00 -49.47 -9.86
C THR A 537 19.55 -48.92 -9.80
N SER A 538 19.16 -47.86 -10.43
CA SER A 538 19.47 -47.10 -11.63
C SER A 538 18.37 -46.01 -11.86
N ASN A 539 18.84 -44.91 -12.40
CA ASN A 539 18.13 -43.96 -13.32
C ASN A 539 16.91 -43.15 -12.90
N GLY A 540 17.11 -41.80 -12.99
CA GLY A 540 16.18 -40.97 -13.64
C GLY A 540 15.96 -39.55 -13.07
N TYR A 541 16.60 -38.56 -13.65
CA TYR A 541 16.24 -37.15 -13.83
C TYR A 541 15.55 -36.35 -12.72
N GLY A 542 16.18 -35.20 -12.37
CA GLY A 542 15.50 -34.04 -11.82
C GLY A 542 16.35 -33.22 -10.86
N GLY A 543 16.78 -32.04 -11.31
CA GLY A 543 17.68 -31.08 -10.70
C GLY A 543 17.41 -30.72 -9.24
N GLY A 544 18.47 -30.69 -8.50
CA GLY A 544 18.50 -30.19 -7.13
C GLY A 544 19.83 -29.47 -6.90
N PHE A 545 19.71 -28.31 -6.29
CA PHE A 545 20.82 -27.45 -5.88
C PHE A 545 21.74 -28.19 -4.92
N SER A 546 23.05 -28.19 -5.22
CA SER A 546 24.07 -28.76 -4.36
C SER A 546 24.81 -27.67 -3.59
N GLU A 547 24.85 -27.84 -2.27
CA GLU A 547 25.85 -27.27 -1.38
C GLU A 547 27.26 -27.68 -1.79
N LEU A 548 28.18 -26.73 -1.84
CA LEU A 548 29.58 -26.96 -2.00
C LEU A 548 30.31 -26.78 -0.66
N GLN A 549 30.66 -27.89 -0.06
CA GLN A 549 31.74 -27.96 0.96
C GLN A 549 33.10 -27.80 0.30
N SER A 550 33.86 -26.87 0.86
CA SER A 550 35.24 -26.61 0.51
C SER A 550 36.22 -27.65 1.12
N GLN A 551 37.10 -28.21 0.33
CA GLN A 551 38.41 -28.73 0.80
C GLN A 551 39.51 -27.91 0.14
N SER A 552 40.44 -27.55 0.99
CA SER A 552 41.67 -26.79 0.76
C SER A 552 42.72 -27.54 -0.06
N SER A 553 43.35 -26.84 -1.01
CA SER A 553 44.78 -26.72 -1.15
C SER A 553 45.17 -26.03 -2.45
N GLY A 554 46.08 -25.05 -2.38
CA GLY A 554 46.96 -24.63 -3.48
C GLY A 554 46.53 -23.39 -4.26
N ASP A 555 47.02 -22.25 -3.83
CA ASP A 555 47.61 -21.16 -4.60
C ASP A 555 47.18 -21.01 -6.07
N HIS A 556 46.27 -20.03 -6.28
CA HIS A 556 46.27 -19.09 -7.39
C HIS A 556 45.02 -18.20 -7.20
N SER A 557 45.27 -16.92 -6.97
CA SER A 557 44.23 -15.88 -6.80
C SER A 557 43.47 -15.62 -8.10
N GLU A 558 42.34 -16.29 -8.31
CA GLU A 558 41.34 -15.87 -9.30
C GLU A 558 40.30 -15.01 -8.63
N MET A 559 40.22 -13.79 -9.13
CA MET A 559 39.27 -12.76 -8.73
C MET A 559 37.94 -13.03 -9.41
N HIS A 560 36.97 -13.60 -8.67
CA HIS A 560 35.63 -13.78 -9.16
C HIS A 560 34.86 -12.44 -9.13
N VAL A 561 34.64 -11.85 -10.32
CA VAL A 561 33.77 -10.70 -10.52
C VAL A 561 32.35 -11.23 -10.66
N PHE A 562 31.49 -10.89 -9.70
CA PHE A 562 30.05 -11.09 -9.86
C PHE A 562 29.45 -9.99 -10.74
N GLU A 563 28.46 -10.33 -11.57
CA GLU A 563 27.69 -9.39 -12.40
C GLU A 563 27.17 -8.22 -11.56
N GLY A 564 27.77 -7.02 -11.71
CA GLY A 564 27.44 -5.82 -10.94
C GLY A 564 28.62 -4.92 -10.57
N GLY A 565 29.86 -5.32 -10.83
CA GLY A 565 31.05 -4.47 -10.70
C GLY A 565 31.57 -4.23 -9.28
N ASN A 566 31.06 -4.90 -8.25
CA ASN A 566 31.58 -4.81 -6.88
C ASN A 566 32.56 -5.95 -6.60
N VAL A 567 33.71 -5.60 -5.99
CA VAL A 567 34.88 -6.50 -5.83
C VAL A 567 34.84 -7.17 -4.46
N VAL A 568 35.09 -8.47 -4.43
CA VAL A 568 35.41 -9.18 -3.20
C VAL A 568 36.88 -8.86 -2.84
N ILE A 569 37.09 -8.25 -1.69
CA ILE A 569 38.41 -7.79 -1.23
C ILE A 569 38.94 -8.74 -0.16
N SER A 570 40.21 -9.14 -0.26
CA SER A 570 40.78 -10.06 0.72
C SER A 570 40.92 -9.40 2.10
N ILE A 571 40.78 -10.17 3.16
CA ILE A 571 40.90 -9.68 4.55
C ILE A 571 42.35 -9.19 4.84
N GLN A 572 43.36 -9.75 4.17
CA GLN A 572 44.73 -9.33 4.34
C GLN A 572 44.95 -7.90 3.87
N VAL A 573 44.41 -7.57 2.69
CA VAL A 573 44.40 -6.20 2.16
C VAL A 573 43.72 -5.24 3.14
N LEU A 574 42.52 -5.58 3.63
CA LEU A 574 41.81 -4.72 4.55
C LEU A 574 42.52 -4.52 5.89
N ARG A 575 43.23 -5.55 6.39
CA ARG A 575 44.09 -5.42 7.57
C ARG A 575 45.27 -4.50 7.30
N GLN A 576 45.90 -4.63 6.15
CA GLN A 576 47.07 -3.83 5.80
C GLN A 576 46.68 -2.35 5.68
N VAL A 577 45.64 -1.99 4.89
CA VAL A 577 45.24 -0.60 4.65
C VAL A 577 44.65 0.08 5.89
N THR A 578 44.14 -0.68 6.86
CA THR A 578 43.61 -0.15 8.13
C THR A 578 44.59 -0.23 9.28
N ASN A 579 45.85 -0.59 9.03
CA ASN A 579 46.87 -0.88 10.04
C ASN A 579 46.35 -1.90 11.09
N ASN A 580 45.91 -3.06 10.60
CA ASN A 580 45.32 -4.16 11.38
C ASN A 580 44.09 -3.68 12.25
N PHE A 581 43.27 -2.82 11.70
CA PHE A 581 42.12 -2.20 12.38
C PHE A 581 42.52 -1.41 13.62
N SER A 582 43.60 -0.59 13.49
CA SER A 582 44.09 0.24 14.59
C SER A 582 42.97 1.18 15.11
N GLU A 583 43.01 1.41 16.43
CA GLU A 583 42.09 2.37 17.07
C GLU A 583 42.31 3.79 16.54
N ASP A 584 43.50 4.15 16.14
CA ASP A 584 43.84 5.47 15.55
C ASP A 584 43.12 5.73 14.23
N ASN A 585 42.69 4.67 13.53
CA ASN A 585 42.00 4.73 12.27
C ASN A 585 40.48 4.66 12.42
N ILE A 586 39.93 4.71 13.64
CA ILE A 586 38.50 4.67 13.85
C ILE A 586 37.86 6.00 13.41
N LEU A 587 36.96 5.93 12.43
CA LEU A 587 36.11 7.02 11.99
C LEU A 587 34.81 7.15 12.81
N GLY A 588 34.28 6.00 13.29
CA GLY A 588 33.10 5.96 14.12
C GLY A 588 32.75 4.57 14.62
N LYS A 589 32.07 4.51 15.78
CA LYS A 589 31.52 3.28 16.37
C LYS A 589 30.01 3.39 16.38
N GLY A 590 29.31 2.38 15.90
CA GLY A 590 27.85 2.34 15.87
C GLY A 590 27.30 0.99 16.30
N GLY A 591 26.00 0.86 16.45
CA GLY A 591 25.34 -0.39 16.87
C GLY A 591 25.51 -1.58 15.92
N PHE A 592 26.09 -1.36 14.74
CA PHE A 592 26.29 -2.38 13.70
C PHE A 592 27.77 -2.71 13.45
N GLY A 593 28.69 -2.05 14.13
CA GLY A 593 30.12 -2.25 13.98
C GLY A 593 30.95 -0.99 14.06
N VAL A 594 32.23 -1.12 13.71
CA VAL A 594 33.22 -0.04 13.76
C VAL A 594 33.67 0.29 12.33
N VAL A 595 33.70 1.58 12.00
CA VAL A 595 34.19 2.07 10.71
C VAL A 595 35.61 2.57 10.86
N TYR A 596 36.51 2.07 10.00
CA TYR A 596 37.92 2.42 9.98
C TYR A 596 38.28 3.17 8.72
N LYS A 597 39.19 4.14 8.82
CA LYS A 597 39.90 4.71 7.70
C LYS A 597 40.93 3.73 7.17
N GLY A 598 40.96 3.52 5.88
CA GLY A 598 42.02 2.80 5.18
C GLY A 598 42.64 3.69 4.13
N GLU A 599 43.90 3.40 3.81
CA GLU A 599 44.62 4.11 2.75
C GLU A 599 45.36 3.09 1.87
N LEU A 600 45.02 3.12 0.57
CA LEU A 600 45.66 2.28 -0.44
C LEU A 600 47.06 2.83 -0.78
N HIS A 601 47.89 2.04 -1.42
CA HIS A 601 49.29 2.44 -1.74
C HIS A 601 49.38 3.65 -2.70
N ASP A 602 48.35 3.87 -3.49
CA ASP A 602 48.23 5.03 -4.40
C ASP A 602 47.75 6.31 -3.69
N GLY A 603 47.57 6.24 -2.35
CA GLY A 603 47.02 7.34 -1.56
C GLY A 603 45.50 7.44 -1.54
N THR A 604 44.79 6.56 -2.24
CA THR A 604 43.34 6.51 -2.23
C THR A 604 42.82 6.15 -0.84
N LYS A 605 41.96 7.01 -0.27
CA LYS A 605 41.37 6.78 1.05
C LYS A 605 40.03 6.06 0.91
N ILE A 606 39.85 5.06 1.76
CA ILE A 606 38.63 4.24 1.83
C ILE A 606 38.06 4.20 3.26
N ALA A 607 36.80 3.87 3.42
CA ALA A 607 36.17 3.63 4.70
C ALA A 607 35.77 2.16 4.80
N VAL A 608 36.25 1.46 5.85
CA VAL A 608 36.01 0.03 6.05
C VAL A 608 35.13 -0.19 7.29
N LYS A 609 33.88 -0.60 7.08
CA LYS A 609 32.90 -0.93 8.14
C LYS A 609 33.08 -2.40 8.49
N ARG A 610 33.60 -2.69 9.68
CA ARG A 610 33.76 -4.03 10.23
C ARG A 610 32.59 -4.33 11.14
N MET A 611 31.83 -5.35 10.77
CA MET A 611 30.67 -5.77 11.57
C MET A 611 31.12 -6.49 12.83
N GLU A 612 30.47 -6.25 13.96
CA GLU A 612 30.85 -6.79 15.26
C GLU A 612 30.54 -8.27 15.38
N SER A 613 31.60 -9.09 15.61
CA SER A 613 31.51 -10.56 15.58
C SER A 613 30.82 -11.17 16.82
N GLY A 614 30.70 -10.44 17.92
CA GLY A 614 30.24 -10.93 19.23
C GLY A 614 28.69 -10.97 19.40
N VAL A 615 27.96 -10.26 18.58
CA VAL A 615 26.47 -10.12 18.64
C VAL A 615 25.82 -10.76 17.42
N MET A 616 26.52 -11.58 16.65
CA MET A 616 25.99 -12.22 15.45
C MET A 616 25.00 -13.33 15.75
N GLY A 617 23.89 -12.97 16.39
CA GLY A 617 22.60 -13.53 16.05
C GLY A 617 22.24 -13.15 14.59
N THR A 618 21.26 -13.82 14.04
CA THR A 618 20.73 -13.65 12.67
C THR A 618 20.51 -12.21 12.19
N LYS A 619 20.62 -11.19 13.06
CA LYS A 619 20.35 -9.78 12.79
C LYS A 619 21.47 -9.10 11.98
N GLY A 620 22.71 -9.15 12.42
CA GLY A 620 23.84 -8.48 11.74
C GLY A 620 24.14 -9.05 10.36
N LEU A 621 23.91 -10.37 10.16
CA LEU A 621 24.04 -10.99 8.85
C LEU A 621 22.99 -10.47 7.85
N LYS A 622 21.75 -10.26 8.31
CA LYS A 622 20.67 -9.72 7.47
C LYS A 622 20.94 -8.28 7.05
N GLU A 623 21.48 -7.46 7.94
CA GLU A 623 21.87 -6.08 7.66
C GLU A 623 23.02 -6.01 6.65
N PHE A 624 24.04 -6.82 6.84
CA PHE A 624 25.15 -6.94 5.89
C PHE A 624 24.67 -7.35 4.49
N GLN A 625 23.80 -8.37 4.41
CA GLN A 625 23.22 -8.82 3.15
C GLN A 625 22.31 -7.76 2.50
N ALA A 626 21.52 -7.05 3.30
CA ALA A 626 20.64 -5.99 2.82
C ALA A 626 21.44 -4.82 2.23
N GLU A 627 22.52 -4.41 2.89
CA GLU A 627 23.38 -3.32 2.45
C GLU A 627 24.07 -3.64 1.12
N ILE A 628 24.61 -4.84 0.96
CA ILE A 628 25.16 -5.31 -0.32
C ILE A 628 24.08 -5.37 -1.40
N ALA A 629 22.93 -5.99 -1.10
CA ALA A 629 21.85 -6.18 -2.08
C ALA A 629 21.30 -4.86 -2.65
N VAL A 630 21.34 -3.78 -1.87
CA VAL A 630 20.94 -2.45 -2.29
C VAL A 630 22.06 -1.75 -3.04
N LEU A 631 23.23 -1.60 -2.41
CA LEU A 631 24.31 -0.78 -2.93
C LEU A 631 24.99 -1.37 -4.18
N THR A 632 24.76 -2.65 -4.48
CA THR A 632 25.17 -3.23 -5.78
C THR A 632 24.25 -2.79 -6.92
N LYS A 633 23.03 -2.36 -6.61
CA LYS A 633 22.00 -1.97 -7.59
C LYS A 633 21.84 -0.47 -7.76
N VAL A 634 22.26 0.33 -6.76
CA VAL A 634 22.08 1.79 -6.76
C VAL A 634 23.42 2.51 -6.87
N ARG A 635 23.50 3.49 -7.78
CA ARG A 635 24.64 4.39 -7.91
C ARG A 635 24.12 5.80 -8.15
N HIS A 636 24.42 6.71 -7.23
CA HIS A 636 24.01 8.09 -7.35
C HIS A 636 25.00 9.01 -6.65
N ARG A 637 25.24 10.20 -7.20
CA ARG A 637 26.20 11.19 -6.68
C ARG A 637 25.96 11.65 -5.24
N HIS A 638 24.72 11.51 -4.73
CA HIS A 638 24.31 11.86 -3.36
C HIS A 638 24.03 10.62 -2.48
N LEU A 639 24.56 9.46 -2.88
CA LEU A 639 24.60 8.24 -2.07
C LEU A 639 26.03 7.77 -1.93
N VAL A 640 26.41 7.28 -0.74
CA VAL A 640 27.76 6.74 -0.50
C VAL A 640 27.95 5.48 -1.32
N ALA A 641 29.04 5.42 -2.10
CA ALA A 641 29.32 4.30 -2.98
C ALA A 641 29.93 3.12 -2.20
N LEU A 642 29.40 1.91 -2.41
CA LEU A 642 30.03 0.67 -1.98
C LEU A 642 31.09 0.29 -3.01
N LEU A 643 32.35 0.21 -2.59
CA LEU A 643 33.48 -0.14 -3.43
C LEU A 643 33.72 -1.66 -3.46
N GLY A 644 33.44 -2.34 -2.36
CA GLY A 644 33.58 -3.79 -2.26
C GLY A 644 33.19 -4.34 -0.90
N TYR A 645 33.37 -5.65 -0.72
CA TYR A 645 33.08 -6.31 0.55
C TYR A 645 34.03 -7.48 0.80
N CYS A 646 34.09 -7.91 2.06
CA CYS A 646 34.88 -9.09 2.46
C CYS A 646 34.05 -10.04 3.32
N ILE A 647 34.10 -11.33 2.98
CA ILE A 647 33.55 -12.44 3.76
C ILE A 647 34.70 -13.42 4.01
N ASN A 648 35.21 -13.49 5.25
CA ASN A 648 36.25 -14.39 5.62
C ASN A 648 35.97 -14.99 7.01
N GLY A 649 35.65 -16.28 7.09
CA GLY A 649 35.24 -16.92 8.33
C GLY A 649 34.08 -16.16 9.00
N ASN A 650 34.30 -15.66 10.20
CA ASN A 650 33.32 -14.83 10.93
C ASN A 650 33.40 -13.32 10.63
N GLU A 651 34.42 -12.89 9.86
CA GLU A 651 34.57 -11.48 9.50
C GLU A 651 33.63 -11.08 8.38
N ARG A 652 32.99 -9.95 8.53
CA ARG A 652 32.09 -9.32 7.54
C ARG A 652 32.45 -7.85 7.45
N LEU A 653 32.96 -7.42 6.31
CA LEU A 653 33.41 -6.06 6.09
C LEU A 653 32.79 -5.47 4.83
N LEU A 654 32.43 -4.21 4.90
CA LEU A 654 31.96 -3.41 3.77
C LEU A 654 32.96 -2.28 3.54
N VAL A 655 33.27 -2.02 2.29
CA VAL A 655 34.27 -1.02 1.89
C VAL A 655 33.58 0.08 1.08
N TYR A 656 33.69 1.31 1.55
CA TYR A 656 33.04 2.48 0.97
C TYR A 656 34.06 3.53 0.55
N GLU A 657 33.63 4.45 -0.31
CA GLU A 657 34.33 5.70 -0.52
C GLU A 657 34.50 6.44 0.80
N TYR A 658 35.66 7.12 0.95
CA TYR A 658 35.96 7.88 2.16
C TYR A 658 35.42 9.32 2.04
N MET A 659 34.69 9.77 3.04
CA MET A 659 34.11 11.11 3.12
C MET A 659 34.92 11.95 4.13
N PRO A 660 35.74 12.90 3.66
CA PRO A 660 36.79 13.52 4.49
C PRO A 660 36.28 14.45 5.59
N GLN A 661 35.07 15.04 5.42
CA GLN A 661 34.50 16.01 6.35
C GLN A 661 33.62 15.36 7.43
N GLY A 662 33.41 14.03 7.40
CA GLY A 662 32.65 13.30 8.42
C GLY A 662 31.13 13.49 8.27
N THR A 663 30.40 13.50 9.39
CA THR A 663 28.94 13.50 9.42
C THR A 663 28.35 14.90 9.59
N LEU A 664 27.15 15.12 9.06
CA LEU A 664 26.38 16.34 9.29
C LEU A 664 26.11 16.59 10.78
N SER A 665 25.93 15.50 11.57
CA SER A 665 25.78 15.58 13.03
C SER A 665 26.95 16.30 13.71
N GLN A 666 28.18 16.01 13.28
CA GLN A 666 29.41 16.62 13.80
C GLN A 666 29.45 18.11 13.51
N HIS A 667 29.02 18.54 12.34
CA HIS A 667 28.98 19.92 11.91
C HIS A 667 27.86 20.75 12.54
N LEU A 668 26.71 20.12 12.87
CA LEU A 668 25.59 20.81 13.48
C LEU A 668 25.71 20.91 15.02
N PHE A 669 26.18 19.82 15.68
CA PHE A 669 26.06 19.70 17.12
C PHE A 669 27.40 19.66 17.87
N GLU A 670 28.52 19.30 17.17
CA GLU A 670 29.83 19.08 17.80
C GLU A 670 30.91 20.04 17.28
N TRP A 671 30.54 21.04 16.46
CA TRP A 671 31.50 21.95 15.80
C TRP A 671 32.36 22.74 16.80
N ARG A 672 31.82 23.08 17.99
CA ARG A 672 32.58 23.77 19.04
C ARG A 672 33.67 22.88 19.63
N ASP A 673 33.35 21.63 19.91
CA ASP A 673 34.26 20.66 20.53
C ASP A 673 35.36 20.23 19.54
N ARG A 674 35.05 20.26 18.25
CA ARG A 674 35.97 19.87 17.17
C ARG A 674 36.78 21.05 16.60
N ASN A 675 36.50 22.25 17.08
CA ASN A 675 37.15 23.48 16.61
C ASN A 675 37.01 23.69 15.10
N THR A 676 35.85 23.33 14.53
CA THR A 676 35.46 23.51 13.13
C THR A 676 34.54 24.73 12.99
N SER A 677 34.45 25.32 11.79
CA SER A 677 33.49 26.40 11.53
C SER A 677 32.05 25.85 11.46
N PHE A 678 31.09 26.68 11.90
CA PHE A 678 29.68 26.37 11.73
C PHE A 678 29.25 26.43 10.25
N LEU A 679 28.22 25.69 9.90
CA LEU A 679 27.63 25.72 8.55
C LEU A 679 26.81 26.97 8.34
N SER A 680 27.12 27.76 7.27
CA SER A 680 26.29 28.88 6.82
C SER A 680 24.92 28.37 6.31
N TRP A 681 23.91 29.24 6.23
CA TRP A 681 22.60 28.89 5.70
C TRP A 681 22.67 28.29 4.29
N LYS A 682 23.42 28.92 3.41
CA LYS A 682 23.67 28.46 2.03
C LYS A 682 24.18 27.01 1.98
N GLN A 683 25.14 26.66 2.83
CA GLN A 683 25.65 25.28 2.94
C GLN A 683 24.58 24.34 3.46
N ARG A 684 23.79 24.75 4.47
CA ARG A 684 22.71 23.92 5.03
C ARG A 684 21.63 23.60 3.99
N VAL A 685 21.21 24.57 3.17
CA VAL A 685 20.23 24.35 2.09
C VAL A 685 20.80 23.48 0.97
N SER A 686 22.08 23.69 0.61
CA SER A 686 22.76 22.83 -0.38
C SER A 686 22.84 21.37 0.07
N ILE A 687 23.18 21.13 1.35
CA ILE A 687 23.18 19.81 1.96
C ILE A 687 21.76 19.20 1.95
N ALA A 688 20.73 19.98 2.31
CA ALA A 688 19.34 19.54 2.27
C ALA A 688 18.91 19.11 0.86
N LEU A 689 19.27 19.89 -0.17
CA LEU A 689 18.99 19.57 -1.57
C LEU A 689 19.70 18.28 -2.02
N ASP A 690 20.97 18.11 -1.66
CA ASP A 690 21.73 16.90 -1.98
C ASP A 690 21.09 15.64 -1.37
N VAL A 691 20.70 15.71 -0.09
CA VAL A 691 19.99 14.64 0.60
C VAL A 691 18.65 14.35 -0.06
N ALA A 692 17.88 15.42 -0.39
CA ALA A 692 16.59 15.26 -1.06
C ALA A 692 16.73 14.52 -2.40
N ARG A 693 17.73 14.87 -3.22
CA ARG A 693 18.03 14.21 -4.51
C ARG A 693 18.45 12.75 -4.33
N GLY A 694 19.25 12.45 -3.30
CA GLY A 694 19.67 11.08 -2.98
C GLY A 694 18.48 10.19 -2.60
N VAL A 695 17.60 10.69 -1.75
CA VAL A 695 16.40 9.94 -1.30
C VAL A 695 15.35 9.87 -2.40
N GLU A 696 15.16 10.93 -3.20
CA GLU A 696 14.28 10.91 -4.38
C GLU A 696 14.70 9.80 -5.36
N TYR A 697 16.00 9.70 -5.65
CA TYR A 697 16.52 8.63 -6.50
C TYR A 697 16.19 7.23 -5.96
N LEU A 698 16.34 7.00 -4.64
CA LEU A 698 15.98 5.71 -4.01
C LEU A 698 14.48 5.39 -4.17
N HIS A 699 13.62 6.41 -4.05
CA HIS A 699 12.18 6.27 -4.14
C HIS A 699 11.66 6.10 -5.58
N SER A 700 12.42 6.59 -6.58
CA SER A 700 11.99 6.64 -8.00
C SER A 700 12.47 5.47 -8.86
N LEU A 701 13.22 4.52 -8.32
CA LEU A 701 13.76 3.39 -9.08
C LEU A 701 12.63 2.51 -9.64
N ALA A 702 12.65 2.30 -10.95
CA ALA A 702 11.53 1.78 -11.74
C ALA A 702 11.09 0.33 -11.43
N GLN A 703 11.97 -0.51 -10.87
CA GLN A 703 11.66 -1.93 -10.57
C GLN A 703 11.38 -2.19 -9.08
N SER A 704 11.76 -1.29 -8.20
CA SER A 704 11.47 -1.38 -6.78
C SER A 704 11.95 -0.14 -6.03
N SER A 705 11.05 0.55 -5.34
CA SER A 705 11.39 1.67 -4.47
C SER A 705 12.17 1.18 -3.26
N PHE A 706 13.30 1.84 -2.95
CA PHE A 706 14.05 1.56 -1.74
C PHE A 706 13.73 2.59 -0.67
N ILE A 707 13.37 2.15 0.51
CA ILE A 707 13.05 2.98 1.67
C ILE A 707 14.21 2.89 2.66
N HIS A 708 14.83 4.01 3.00
CA HIS A 708 16.05 4.06 3.80
C HIS A 708 15.83 3.69 5.28
N ARG A 709 14.80 4.26 5.92
CA ARG A 709 14.32 3.99 7.28
C ARG A 709 15.19 4.50 8.43
N ASP A 710 16.38 4.99 8.18
CA ASP A 710 17.27 5.55 9.23
C ASP A 710 17.96 6.84 8.76
N LEU A 711 17.18 7.72 8.08
CA LEU A 711 17.69 9.03 7.67
C LEU A 711 17.83 9.94 8.88
N LYS A 712 19.04 10.41 9.13
CA LYS A 712 19.42 11.29 10.27
C LYS A 712 20.77 11.94 10.02
N PRO A 713 21.18 13.02 10.71
CA PRO A 713 22.43 13.71 10.47
C PRO A 713 23.70 12.87 10.61
N SER A 714 23.69 11.83 11.44
CA SER A 714 24.86 10.93 11.57
C SER A 714 25.00 9.96 10.39
N ASN A 715 23.97 9.79 9.55
CA ASN A 715 23.97 8.98 8.32
C ASN A 715 24.06 9.86 7.05
N ILE A 716 24.33 11.17 7.19
CA ILE A 716 24.60 12.10 6.11
C ILE A 716 26.08 12.48 6.20
N LEU A 717 26.87 12.06 5.22
CA LEU A 717 28.32 12.28 5.19
C LEU A 717 28.64 13.45 4.25
N LEU A 718 29.68 14.21 4.58
CA LEU A 718 30.10 15.40 3.85
C LEU A 718 31.48 15.18 3.19
N GLY A 719 31.57 15.63 1.94
CA GLY A 719 32.81 15.74 1.18
C GLY A 719 32.75 16.99 0.30
N ASP A 720 33.67 17.95 0.45
CA ASP A 720 33.67 19.25 -0.24
C ASP A 720 32.33 20.02 -0.10
N MET A 721 31.78 20.00 1.11
CA MET A 721 30.46 20.53 1.45
C MET A 721 29.30 19.97 0.62
N ARG A 722 29.46 18.83 -0.06
CA ARG A 722 28.40 18.07 -0.74
C ARG A 722 28.01 16.89 0.14
N ALA A 723 26.71 16.63 0.19
CA ALA A 723 26.18 15.58 1.05
C ALA A 723 25.92 14.27 0.30
N LYS A 724 26.20 13.16 0.99
CA LYS A 724 25.83 11.81 0.55
C LYS A 724 25.16 11.06 1.69
N VAL A 725 24.06 10.37 1.38
CA VAL A 725 23.35 9.51 2.34
C VAL A 725 24.09 8.19 2.46
N ALA A 726 24.24 7.69 3.68
CA ALA A 726 25.00 6.48 4.05
C ALA A 726 24.16 5.57 4.97
N ASP A 727 24.67 4.37 5.23
CA ASP A 727 24.13 3.33 6.13
C ASP A 727 22.80 2.72 5.66
N PHE A 728 22.89 1.81 4.69
CA PHE A 728 21.78 1.14 4.05
C PHE A 728 21.39 -0.19 4.74
N GLY A 729 21.89 -0.47 5.94
CA GLY A 729 21.65 -1.73 6.67
C GLY A 729 20.18 -1.97 7.03
N LEU A 730 19.38 -0.92 7.11
CA LEU A 730 17.95 -1.00 7.43
C LEU A 730 17.03 -0.83 6.20
N VAL A 731 17.58 -0.66 5.01
CA VAL A 731 16.80 -0.42 3.78
C VAL A 731 15.82 -1.55 3.53
N LYS A 732 14.64 -1.16 3.07
CA LYS A 732 13.62 -2.09 2.59
C LYS A 732 13.29 -1.80 1.15
N ASN A 733 13.18 -2.88 0.40
CA ASN A 733 12.66 -2.86 -0.95
C ASN A 733 11.13 -2.93 -0.87
N ALA A 734 10.43 -1.96 -1.45
CA ALA A 734 9.01 -2.06 -1.75
C ALA A 734 8.90 -2.61 -3.17
N PRO A 735 8.55 -3.90 -3.35
CA PRO A 735 8.37 -4.49 -4.68
C PRO A 735 7.28 -3.74 -5.44
N ASP A 736 7.37 -3.74 -6.77
CA ASP A 736 6.35 -3.17 -7.66
C ASP A 736 4.94 -3.55 -7.22
N GLY A 737 4.09 -2.55 -7.05
CA GLY A 737 2.71 -2.72 -6.61
C GLY A 737 2.49 -2.82 -5.09
N LYS A 738 3.55 -2.81 -4.25
CA LYS A 738 3.40 -2.75 -2.79
C LYS A 738 3.85 -1.40 -2.25
N TYR A 739 2.91 -0.55 -1.90
CA TYR A 739 3.17 0.79 -1.32
C TYR A 739 3.64 0.77 0.12
N SER A 740 3.51 -0.35 0.82
CA SER A 740 4.01 -0.53 2.19
C SER A 740 4.59 -1.92 2.39
N VAL A 741 5.64 -1.99 3.19
CA VAL A 741 6.27 -3.24 3.61
C VAL A 741 6.15 -3.37 5.11
N GLU A 742 5.58 -4.47 5.56
CA GLU A 742 5.55 -4.79 6.97
C GLU A 742 6.94 -5.25 7.45
N THR A 743 7.40 -4.68 8.53
CA THR A 743 8.74 -4.99 9.05
C THR A 743 8.81 -4.72 10.53
N LYS A 744 9.72 -5.41 11.22
CA LYS A 744 10.03 -5.08 12.62
C LYS A 744 10.44 -3.63 12.72
N LEU A 745 9.96 -2.95 13.76
CA LEU A 745 10.30 -1.57 14.05
C LEU A 745 11.83 -1.41 14.11
N ALA A 746 12.37 -0.52 13.32
CA ALA A 746 13.80 -0.22 13.27
C ALA A 746 13.99 1.23 12.83
N GLY A 747 15.10 1.85 13.21
CA GLY A 747 15.40 3.25 12.99
C GLY A 747 15.73 3.96 14.30
N THR A 748 15.94 5.25 14.22
CA THR A 748 16.38 6.07 15.37
C THR A 748 15.22 6.86 15.95
N PHE A 749 15.03 6.80 17.26
CA PHE A 749 14.02 7.60 17.98
C PHE A 749 14.22 9.09 17.66
N GLY A 750 13.11 9.83 17.54
CA GLY A 750 13.10 11.23 17.12
C GLY A 750 12.90 11.42 15.61
N TYR A 751 13.34 10.47 14.77
CA TYR A 751 13.15 10.47 13.31
C TYR A 751 12.08 9.46 12.84
N LEU A 752 11.57 8.65 13.75
CA LEU A 752 10.55 7.65 13.44
C LEU A 752 9.21 8.34 13.11
N ALA A 753 8.69 8.07 11.94
CA ALA A 753 7.36 8.53 11.55
C ALA A 753 6.28 7.90 12.45
N PRO A 754 5.25 8.67 12.88
CA PRO A 754 4.27 8.20 13.87
C PRO A 754 3.48 6.98 13.40
N GLU A 755 3.12 6.90 12.13
CA GLU A 755 2.43 5.75 11.55
C GLU A 755 3.32 4.50 11.53
N TYR A 756 4.61 4.67 11.26
CA TYR A 756 5.56 3.56 11.27
C TYR A 756 5.80 3.04 12.69
N ALA A 757 5.94 3.96 13.65
CA ALA A 757 6.06 3.60 15.07
C ALA A 757 4.80 2.86 15.57
N ALA A 758 3.62 3.21 15.05
CA ALA A 758 2.36 2.62 15.45
C ALA A 758 2.05 1.30 14.74
N THR A 759 2.40 1.16 13.46
CA THR A 759 1.92 0.06 12.61
C THR A 759 3.00 -0.94 12.19
N GLY A 760 4.28 -0.59 12.31
CA GLY A 760 5.37 -1.37 11.73
C GLY A 760 5.41 -1.37 10.19
N ARG A 761 4.46 -0.68 9.53
CA ARG A 761 4.40 -0.57 8.07
C ARG A 761 5.23 0.59 7.57
N VAL A 762 6.04 0.33 6.55
CA VAL A 762 7.00 1.28 5.99
C VAL A 762 6.57 1.66 4.58
N THR A 763 6.52 2.96 4.33
CA THR A 763 6.33 3.57 3.01
C THR A 763 7.45 4.57 2.75
N THR A 764 7.59 5.07 1.52
CA THR A 764 8.52 6.16 1.20
C THR A 764 8.27 7.42 2.06
N LYS A 765 7.06 7.60 2.60
CA LYS A 765 6.68 8.72 3.47
C LYS A 765 7.35 8.68 4.86
N VAL A 766 7.93 7.55 5.25
CA VAL A 766 8.76 7.43 6.47
C VAL A 766 10.06 8.21 6.31
N ASP A 767 10.71 8.09 5.14
CA ASP A 767 11.93 8.85 4.85
C ASP A 767 11.62 10.35 4.68
N VAL A 768 10.47 10.70 4.11
CA VAL A 768 10.02 12.11 4.02
C VAL A 768 9.84 12.72 5.40
N TYR A 769 9.27 11.98 6.35
CA TYR A 769 9.14 12.44 7.74
C TYR A 769 10.52 12.67 8.38
N ALA A 770 11.41 11.69 8.27
CA ALA A 770 12.77 11.79 8.78
C ALA A 770 13.53 12.96 8.15
N PHE A 771 13.37 13.17 6.83
CA PHE A 771 13.92 14.32 6.12
C PHE A 771 13.39 15.65 6.68
N GLY A 772 12.08 15.75 6.96
CA GLY A 772 11.48 16.91 7.59
C GLY A 772 12.08 17.21 8.97
N VAL A 773 12.41 16.18 9.76
CA VAL A 773 13.12 16.34 11.05
C VAL A 773 14.53 16.88 10.82
N VAL A 774 15.26 16.36 9.84
CA VAL A 774 16.60 16.87 9.48
C VAL A 774 16.54 18.36 9.05
N LEU A 775 15.52 18.77 8.29
CA LEU A 775 15.30 20.18 7.97
C LEU A 775 15.11 21.06 9.21
N MET A 776 14.34 20.57 10.20
CA MET A 776 14.17 21.29 11.47
C MET A 776 15.48 21.44 12.23
N GLU A 777 16.33 20.40 12.24
CA GLU A 777 17.67 20.46 12.83
C GLU A 777 18.59 21.45 12.12
N LEU A 778 18.53 21.50 10.77
CA LEU A 778 19.27 22.46 9.95
C LEU A 778 18.86 23.92 10.24
N ILE A 779 17.58 24.17 10.53
CA ILE A 779 17.07 25.51 10.82
C ILE A 779 17.44 25.95 12.24
N THR A 780 17.29 25.04 13.21
CA THR A 780 17.32 25.39 14.63
C THR A 780 18.64 25.10 15.33
N GLY A 781 19.52 24.30 14.70
CA GLY A 781 20.74 23.80 15.33
C GLY A 781 20.49 22.89 16.54
N ARG A 782 19.23 22.38 16.70
CA ARG A 782 18.81 21.54 17.83
C ARG A 782 18.68 20.09 17.41
N LYS A 783 18.98 19.16 18.30
CA LYS A 783 18.78 17.72 18.09
C LYS A 783 17.30 17.36 18.06
N ALA A 784 16.91 16.34 17.30
CA ALA A 784 15.56 15.80 17.22
C ALA A 784 14.98 15.43 18.60
N LEU A 785 15.84 14.87 19.46
CA LEU A 785 15.57 14.62 20.89
C LEU A 785 16.68 15.25 21.72
N ASP A 786 16.31 16.07 22.69
CA ASP A 786 17.21 16.76 23.59
C ASP A 786 16.71 16.61 25.03
N GLU A 787 17.25 15.62 25.75
CA GLU A 787 16.88 15.31 27.14
C GLU A 787 17.35 16.37 28.14
N THR A 788 18.21 17.30 27.72
CA THR A 788 18.66 18.42 28.58
C THR A 788 17.63 19.54 28.64
N MET A 789 16.65 19.55 27.73
CA MET A 789 15.58 20.54 27.66
C MET A 789 14.35 20.11 28.50
N PRO A 790 13.52 21.07 28.96
CA PRO A 790 12.24 20.75 29.55
C PRO A 790 11.37 19.87 28.67
N GLU A 791 10.58 18.98 29.23
CA GLU A 791 9.76 17.96 28.53
C GLU A 791 8.94 18.56 27.35
N GLU A 792 8.42 19.78 27.53
CA GLU A 792 7.66 20.50 26.48
C GLU A 792 8.50 20.88 25.25
N ARG A 793 9.83 20.90 25.36
CA ARG A 793 10.80 21.27 24.33
C ARG A 793 11.77 20.17 23.97
N SER A 794 11.76 19.05 24.66
CA SER A 794 12.68 17.92 24.45
C SER A 794 12.47 17.26 23.08
N HIS A 795 11.25 17.29 22.55
CA HIS A 795 10.90 16.71 21.25
C HIS A 795 10.78 17.79 20.19
N LEU A 796 11.76 17.85 19.26
CA LEU A 796 11.90 18.91 18.26
C LEU A 796 10.64 19.10 17.41
N VAL A 797 10.08 18.04 16.83
CA VAL A 797 8.90 18.12 15.95
C VAL A 797 7.68 18.71 16.66
N THR A 798 7.44 18.30 17.90
CA THR A 798 6.29 18.79 18.70
C THR A 798 6.43 20.25 19.03
N TRP A 799 7.65 20.68 19.38
CA TRP A 799 7.94 22.08 19.66
C TRP A 799 7.91 22.93 18.40
N PHE A 800 8.53 22.49 17.31
CA PHE A 800 8.62 23.23 16.06
C PHE A 800 7.25 23.51 15.42
N ARG A 801 6.30 22.58 15.53
CA ARG A 801 4.91 22.81 15.09
C ARG A 801 4.23 23.97 15.82
N ARG A 802 4.53 24.17 17.11
CA ARG A 802 4.01 25.33 17.87
C ARG A 802 4.69 26.63 17.42
N VAL A 803 5.95 26.54 17.05
CA VAL A 803 6.74 27.68 16.56
C VAL A 803 6.24 28.15 15.21
N LEU A 804 5.90 27.26 14.28
CA LEU A 804 5.40 27.60 12.94
C LEU A 804 4.09 28.39 12.93
N ILE A 805 3.31 28.40 14.01
CA ILE A 805 2.04 29.14 14.09
C ILE A 805 2.26 30.66 14.08
N SER A 806 3.42 31.14 14.51
CA SER A 806 3.72 32.59 14.60
C SER A 806 5.09 32.90 13.99
N LYS A 807 5.11 33.83 13.04
CA LYS A 807 6.34 34.32 12.42
C LYS A 807 7.35 34.83 13.47
N GLU A 808 6.88 35.50 14.51
CA GLU A 808 7.74 35.99 15.60
C GLU A 808 8.41 34.86 16.39
N ASN A 809 7.66 33.77 16.65
CA ASN A 809 8.22 32.60 17.32
C ASN A 809 9.21 31.86 16.42
N MET A 810 8.96 31.84 15.11
CA MET A 810 9.87 31.24 14.12
C MET A 810 11.22 31.95 14.12
N LEU A 811 11.24 33.27 14.11
CA LEU A 811 12.48 34.07 14.19
C LEU A 811 13.31 33.75 15.45
N LYS A 812 12.64 33.51 16.57
CA LYS A 812 13.32 33.13 17.85
C LYS A 812 13.83 31.70 17.87
N ALA A 813 13.36 30.86 16.95
CA ALA A 813 13.72 29.44 16.85
C ALA A 813 14.90 29.17 15.92
N ILE A 814 15.27 30.11 15.08
CA ILE A 814 16.40 30.02 14.16
C ILE A 814 17.70 29.90 14.95
N ASP A 815 18.61 29.05 14.48
CA ASP A 815 19.94 28.89 15.04
C ASP A 815 20.68 30.25 15.08
N GLN A 816 21.16 30.61 16.25
CA GLN A 816 21.84 31.91 16.50
C GLN A 816 23.14 32.05 15.71
N THR A 817 23.69 30.98 15.13
CA THR A 817 24.87 31.02 14.26
C THR A 817 24.57 31.49 12.84
N LEU A 818 23.28 31.57 12.47
CA LEU A 818 22.83 31.98 11.15
C LEU A 818 22.62 33.49 11.09
N GLU A 819 23.13 34.07 10.01
CA GLU A 819 22.90 35.49 9.70
C GLU A 819 21.47 35.66 9.19
N THR A 820 20.66 36.43 9.90
CA THR A 820 19.21 36.63 9.60
C THR A 820 18.90 38.08 9.25
N GLU A 821 19.92 38.93 9.08
CA GLU A 821 19.76 40.35 8.76
C GLU A 821 19.36 40.56 7.29
N ASP A 822 19.65 39.60 6.44
CA ASP A 822 19.28 39.62 5.01
C ASP A 822 17.85 39.05 4.85
N GLU A 823 16.97 39.85 4.23
CA GLU A 823 15.55 39.51 4.01
C GLU A 823 15.41 38.28 3.10
N GLU A 824 16.30 38.10 2.12
CA GLU A 824 16.28 36.97 1.20
C GLU A 824 16.65 35.66 1.91
N THR A 825 17.67 35.70 2.75
CA THR A 825 18.05 34.57 3.63
C THR A 825 16.92 34.22 4.56
N LEU A 826 16.26 35.17 5.17
CA LEU A 826 15.14 34.95 6.06
C LEU A 826 13.94 34.32 5.37
N ASP A 827 13.57 34.80 4.16
CA ASP A 827 12.49 34.24 3.35
C ASP A 827 12.80 32.78 2.95
N SER A 828 14.05 32.49 2.60
CA SER A 828 14.54 31.15 2.33
C SER A 828 14.39 30.24 3.55
N ILE A 829 14.75 30.69 4.76
CA ILE A 829 14.57 29.93 6.01
C ILE A 829 13.10 29.63 6.26
N ILE A 830 12.21 30.60 6.04
CA ILE A 830 10.76 30.41 6.23
C ILE A 830 10.22 29.36 5.25
N LYS A 831 10.60 29.40 3.98
CA LYS A 831 10.19 28.41 2.97
C LYS A 831 10.64 26.99 3.33
N VAL A 832 11.88 26.84 3.81
CA VAL A 832 12.39 25.54 4.28
C VAL A 832 11.67 25.09 5.56
N ALA A 833 11.28 26.00 6.44
CA ALA A 833 10.51 25.70 7.64
C ALA A 833 9.09 25.19 7.32
N GLU A 834 8.43 25.80 6.34
CA GLU A 834 7.14 25.36 5.82
C GLU A 834 7.25 23.95 5.22
N LEU A 835 8.27 23.70 4.40
CA LEU A 835 8.57 22.39 3.84
C LEU A 835 8.78 21.34 4.95
N ALA A 836 9.55 21.67 5.99
CA ALA A 836 9.77 20.80 7.14
C ALA A 836 8.46 20.47 7.87
N GLY A 837 7.59 21.47 8.02
CA GLY A 837 6.24 21.31 8.57
C GLY A 837 5.38 20.33 7.75
N HIS A 838 5.36 20.48 6.43
CA HIS A 838 4.64 19.61 5.51
C HIS A 838 5.21 18.16 5.53
N CYS A 839 6.54 18.01 5.51
CA CYS A 839 7.19 16.71 5.58
C CYS A 839 6.89 15.94 6.87
N THR A 840 6.65 16.63 7.99
CA THR A 840 6.39 16.01 9.30
C THR A 840 4.92 15.94 9.68
N THR A 841 3.98 16.21 8.77
CA THR A 841 2.54 16.06 9.06
C THR A 841 2.24 14.67 9.60
N ARG A 842 1.24 14.58 10.48
CA ARG A 842 0.90 13.33 11.18
C ARG A 842 0.47 12.25 10.19
N GLU A 843 -0.34 12.64 9.21
CA GLU A 843 -0.87 11.75 8.19
C GLU A 843 0.14 11.58 7.05
N PRO A 844 0.58 10.36 6.74
CA PRO A 844 1.62 10.10 5.72
C PRO A 844 1.28 10.63 4.34
N PHE A 845 0.01 10.54 3.94
CA PHE A 845 -0.45 10.96 2.62
C PHE A 845 -0.47 12.50 2.43
N GLN A 846 -0.48 13.26 3.52
CA GLN A 846 -0.37 14.72 3.48
C GLN A 846 1.07 15.20 3.33
N ARG A 847 2.05 14.32 3.52
CA ARG A 847 3.46 14.64 3.30
C ARG A 847 3.73 14.67 1.80
N PRO A 848 4.50 15.67 1.32
CA PRO A 848 4.94 15.68 -0.07
C PRO A 848 5.76 14.43 -0.41
N ASP A 849 6.08 14.21 -1.68
CA ASP A 849 7.16 13.31 -2.09
C ASP A 849 8.52 14.04 -2.08
N MET A 850 9.60 13.28 -2.28
CA MET A 850 10.93 13.88 -2.27
C MET A 850 11.20 14.73 -3.52
N GLY A 851 10.52 14.47 -4.65
CA GLY A 851 10.58 15.31 -5.83
C GLY A 851 10.04 16.73 -5.57
N HIS A 852 8.97 16.85 -4.80
CA HIS A 852 8.47 18.15 -4.35
C HIS A 852 9.50 18.87 -3.46
N ALA A 853 10.15 18.14 -2.54
CA ALA A 853 11.21 18.73 -1.72
C ALA A 853 12.38 19.24 -2.57
N VAL A 854 12.79 18.50 -3.61
CA VAL A 854 13.82 18.93 -4.57
C VAL A 854 13.37 20.19 -5.32
N ASN A 855 12.11 20.26 -5.75
CA ASN A 855 11.56 21.42 -6.47
C ASN A 855 11.47 22.68 -5.59
N VAL A 856 11.27 22.56 -4.29
CA VAL A 856 11.26 23.68 -3.35
C VAL A 856 12.69 24.16 -3.04
N LEU A 857 13.62 23.21 -2.81
CA LEU A 857 14.99 23.53 -2.41
C LEU A 857 15.88 23.97 -3.59
N GLY A 858 15.63 23.46 -4.80
CA GLY A 858 16.44 23.76 -5.98
C GLY A 858 16.58 25.25 -6.27
N PRO A 859 15.49 26.00 -6.44
CA PRO A 859 15.56 27.44 -6.68
C PRO A 859 16.29 28.20 -5.58
N LEU A 860 16.16 27.79 -4.30
CA LEU A 860 16.83 28.44 -3.18
C LEU A 860 18.35 28.30 -3.22
N VAL A 861 18.87 27.21 -3.80
CA VAL A 861 20.31 27.02 -3.99
C VAL A 861 20.80 27.73 -5.25
N GLU A 862 20.00 27.83 -6.33
CA GLU A 862 20.35 28.47 -7.58
C GLU A 862 20.50 29.97 -7.44
N GLN A 863 19.73 30.60 -6.56
CA GLN A 863 19.84 32.04 -6.25
C GLN A 863 21.26 32.46 -5.81
N TRP A 864 22.05 31.53 -5.27
CA TRP A 864 23.41 31.83 -4.76
C TRP A 864 24.54 31.25 -5.59
N LYS A 865 24.29 30.78 -6.80
CA LYS A 865 25.38 30.34 -7.70
C LYS A 865 26.05 31.59 -8.29
N PRO A 866 27.40 31.74 -8.18
CA PRO A 866 28.12 32.75 -8.92
C PRO A 866 27.98 32.49 -10.42
N SER A 867 27.70 33.54 -11.20
CA SER A 867 27.68 33.47 -12.66
C SER A 867 29.12 33.36 -13.20
N GLY A 868 29.68 32.14 -13.17
CA GLY A 868 30.99 31.82 -13.68
C GLY A 868 31.10 30.35 -14.06
N PRO A 869 31.95 29.97 -15.04
CA PRO A 869 32.14 28.57 -15.39
C PRO A 869 32.71 27.79 -14.20
N GLU A 870 32.11 26.68 -13.87
CA GLU A 870 32.59 25.72 -12.86
C GLU A 870 33.91 25.13 -13.36
N GLU A 871 35.04 25.55 -12.76
CA GLU A 871 36.28 24.79 -12.82
C GLU A 871 36.12 23.57 -11.92
N ASP A 872 36.11 22.41 -12.55
CA ASP A 872 36.04 21.08 -11.93
C ASP A 872 37.45 20.78 -11.33
N ASP A 873 37.74 21.33 -10.16
CA ASP A 873 38.99 21.03 -9.43
C ASP A 873 38.86 19.64 -8.82
N GLY A 874 39.28 18.64 -9.60
CA GLY A 874 39.33 17.25 -9.24
C GLY A 874 40.34 16.91 -8.14
N PHE A 875 39.89 16.84 -6.91
CA PHE A 875 40.39 15.96 -5.86
C PHE A 875 39.32 14.92 -5.48
N GLY A 876 38.94 14.14 -6.43
CA GLY A 876 38.06 13.01 -6.22
C GLY A 876 38.63 11.77 -6.89
N ILE A 877 38.44 10.60 -6.32
CA ILE A 877 38.65 9.30 -6.96
C ILE A 877 38.14 9.41 -8.40
N ASP A 878 39.01 9.16 -9.39
CA ASP A 878 38.57 9.05 -10.78
C ASP A 878 37.52 7.94 -10.90
N LEU A 879 36.27 8.34 -10.91
CA LEU A 879 35.13 7.45 -11.04
C LEU A 879 35.06 6.75 -12.41
N GLN A 880 35.94 7.12 -13.36
CA GLN A 880 36.14 6.42 -14.62
C GLN A 880 37.15 5.27 -14.50
N MET A 881 37.99 5.24 -13.47
CA MET A 881 38.85 4.11 -13.18
C MET A 881 38.09 3.13 -12.27
N SER A 882 37.77 1.95 -12.77
CA SER A 882 37.10 0.95 -11.96
C SER A 882 38.03 0.49 -10.82
N LEU A 883 37.49 0.26 -9.62
CA LEU A 883 38.23 -0.29 -8.48
C LEU A 883 38.99 -1.57 -8.85
N PRO A 884 38.50 -2.46 -9.76
CA PRO A 884 39.27 -3.55 -10.29
C PRO A 884 40.61 -3.14 -10.95
N GLN A 885 40.62 -2.01 -11.67
CA GLN A 885 41.85 -1.49 -12.31
C GLN A 885 42.81 -0.89 -11.29
N ALA A 886 42.31 -0.21 -10.26
CA ALA A 886 43.10 0.29 -9.15
C ALA A 886 43.70 -0.84 -8.32
N LEU A 887 42.96 -1.92 -8.04
CA LEU A 887 43.42 -3.10 -7.34
C LEU A 887 44.36 -3.98 -8.18
N GLN A 888 44.18 -4.06 -9.50
CA GLN A 888 45.11 -4.75 -10.39
C GLN A 888 46.47 -4.01 -10.47
N ARG A 889 46.49 -2.67 -10.48
CA ARG A 889 47.71 -1.90 -10.35
C ARG A 889 48.40 -2.15 -9.03
N TRP A 890 47.66 -2.20 -7.95
CA TRP A 890 48.19 -2.48 -6.62
C TRP A 890 48.79 -3.87 -6.49
N GLN A 891 48.20 -4.93 -7.09
CA GLN A 891 48.75 -6.30 -7.14
C GLN A 891 49.94 -6.43 -8.09
N ALA A 892 50.00 -5.61 -9.13
CA ALA A 892 51.17 -5.60 -10.03
C ALA A 892 52.42 -5.00 -9.38
N ASP A 893 52.27 -4.06 -8.45
CA ASP A 893 53.39 -3.46 -7.68
C ASP A 893 53.93 -4.36 -6.57
N GLU A 894 53.14 -5.32 -6.04
CA GLU A 894 53.66 -6.34 -5.09
C GLU A 894 54.65 -7.34 -5.73
N GLY A 895 54.64 -7.44 -7.07
CA GLY A 895 55.54 -8.35 -7.82
C GLY A 895 56.97 -7.82 -8.03
N THR A 896 57.27 -6.56 -7.72
CA THR A 896 58.58 -5.95 -7.98
C THR A 896 59.15 -5.25 -6.76
N SER A 897 59.45 -6.03 -5.72
CA SER A 897 60.27 -5.56 -4.63
C SER A 897 61.74 -5.98 -4.86
N ARG A 898 62.50 -5.18 -5.58
CA ARG A 898 63.97 -5.12 -5.47
C ARG A 898 64.51 -3.77 -5.88
N THR A 899 65.22 -3.15 -4.90
CA THR A 899 66.30 -2.17 -4.97
C THR A 899 65.98 -0.74 -5.37
N PHE A 900 66.21 0.08 -4.35
CA PHE A 900 66.45 1.52 -4.43
C PHE A 900 67.51 1.85 -5.46
N ASP A 901 67.25 2.83 -6.30
CA ASP A 901 68.32 3.79 -6.68
C ASP A 901 67.72 5.15 -6.99
N LEU A 902 68.30 6.13 -6.35
CA LEU A 902 68.03 7.56 -6.49
C LEU A 902 68.74 8.10 -7.72
N SER A 903 68.02 8.68 -8.69
CA SER A 903 68.61 9.77 -9.48
C SER A 903 67.53 10.61 -10.17
N PHE A 904 67.57 11.87 -9.85
CA PHE A 904 66.89 12.98 -10.55
C PHE A 904 67.22 13.01 -12.04
N THR A 905 66.27 13.25 -12.94
CA THR A 905 66.44 14.29 -14.01
C THR A 905 65.09 14.53 -14.76
N HIS A 906 64.86 15.78 -14.92
CA HIS A 906 64.06 16.60 -15.83
C HIS A 906 63.43 16.01 -17.11
N SER A 907 62.22 16.53 -17.32
CA SER A 907 61.64 17.06 -18.60
C SER A 907 61.13 16.06 -19.60
N SER A 908 59.84 16.14 -19.92
CA SER A 908 59.35 16.81 -21.16
C SER A 908 57.89 16.45 -21.43
N ILE A 909 57.17 17.47 -21.80
CA ILE A 909 55.81 17.43 -22.34
C ILE A 909 55.81 16.72 -23.70
N PRO A 910 54.81 15.97 -24.05
CA PRO A 910 54.38 15.89 -25.43
C PRO A 910 52.90 16.25 -25.58
N SER A 911 52.75 17.11 -26.57
CA SER A 911 51.61 17.63 -27.28
C SER A 911 50.45 16.69 -27.61
N LYS A 912 49.26 17.31 -27.65
CA LYS A 912 48.01 16.85 -28.27
C LYS A 912 48.20 16.26 -29.67
N PRO A 913 47.36 15.32 -30.07
CA PRO A 913 46.88 15.20 -31.44
C PRO A 913 45.46 15.76 -31.57
N SER A 914 45.38 16.68 -32.51
CA SER A 914 44.18 17.26 -33.12
C SER A 914 43.39 16.24 -33.95
N GLY A 915 42.08 16.40 -34.00
CA GLY A 915 41.29 16.04 -35.18
C GLY A 915 40.04 15.22 -34.84
N PHE A 916 38.92 15.85 -34.74
CA PHE A 916 37.84 15.84 -35.73
C PHE A 916 36.80 16.88 -35.31
N ALA A 917 36.64 17.86 -36.18
CA ALA A 917 35.60 18.87 -36.14
C ALA A 917 34.36 18.42 -36.93
N ASP A 918 33.28 19.19 -36.68
CA ASP A 918 32.08 19.39 -37.54
C ASP A 918 30.99 18.35 -37.37
N SER A 919 29.79 18.67 -37.12
CA SER A 919 28.87 19.79 -37.33
C SER A 919 27.51 19.41 -36.77
N PHE A 920 26.80 20.27 -36.18
CA PHE A 920 25.45 20.62 -36.58
C PHE A 920 24.97 21.88 -35.87
N ASP A 921 24.67 22.84 -36.73
CA ASP A 921 24.18 24.17 -36.47
C ASP A 921 22.79 24.21 -35.82
N SER A 922 22.63 25.24 -35.10
CA SER A 922 21.47 26.02 -34.67
C SER A 922 20.16 25.82 -35.44
N MET A 923 19.06 25.84 -34.78
CA MET A 923 17.93 26.68 -35.15
C MET A 923 17.16 27.17 -33.91
N ASP A 924 17.11 28.44 -33.91
CA ASP A 924 16.48 29.43 -33.05
C ASP A 924 14.94 29.43 -33.15
N CYS A 925 14.33 29.97 -32.07
CA CYS A 925 13.19 30.88 -32.07
C CYS A 925 11.75 30.37 -32.16
N ARG A 926 11.06 30.59 -31.19
CA ARG A 926 9.99 31.50 -30.75
C ARG A 926 8.97 30.84 -29.90
#